data_52680a3d2330b7f7d8009c2b6fd9ea54
#
_entry.id   52680a3d2330b7f7d8009c2b6fd9ea54
#
_cell.length_a   1.000
_cell.length_b   1.000
_cell.length_c   1.000
_cell.angle_alpha   90.00
_cell.angle_beta   90.00
_cell.angle_gamma   90.00
#
_symmetry.space_group_name_H-M   'P 1'
#
loop_
_entity.id
_entity.type
_entity.pdbx_description
1 polymer ?
#
loop_
_entity_poly.entity_id
_entity_poly.type
_entity_poly.pdbx_seq_one_letter_code
_entity_poly.pdbx_strand_id
1 'polypeptide(L)'
;VFQILKRHFSRYTPEMVERVCGVPAEDFLAVCRAWTQASGRDRTSALVYSVGWTQHSMGAQYIRAGAIIQLLLGNIGRPGGGVLALRGHASIQGSTDIPTLYNLLPGYLPMPDARHEGKHDYVEAIRGRHQKGFWHNADDYLVSLLKEYWGEAATAENDYCFDHLPRIDGDHGTYRTVMDMIDGEVFGYFLLGQNPAVGSAHGRLQRLGMANLDWLVVRDLTMIESAEFWRNAPEIETGEIVAEECRTEVFFFPAASHVEKEGTFTQTQRLLQWRDRALEPTGDRRSELWFTYHLGRLLRQKLASSTDPRDRPLLELAWDYELEGGDEFAEPSADHVLRRINGVDLRTGEVVDSYLDLRADGSTAAGCWIYSGVYAGGVNHARARTDREKQDEVAHDWGWAWPANRRVLYNRASADPDGNPWSERKKLVWWDADRREWTGHDIPDFPKHTPPDFRPEDGDAGPDALAGDDPFIMQADGKAWLFAPSGVVDGPLPTHYEPHESPMRNPLYGQQGSPVRKVYGRGDNPSNPAPPEAGGEVFPFVFTAARLTEHHTAGGMSRQLAYLSELQPSLFVEVSPQLAAERGLEHLDWAHVVTSRAAVDARVLVTERMRPLRLDGRVVHQVWMPYHWGPSGKVEGDVVNDLLGVVLDPNTMIQESKVATCDIRPGRRPRGRELLAYLEAYRRRAGVTVDTGTDRMTAGTTEMTVREEES
;
A
#
# COMPACT_ATOMS: atom_id res chain seq x y z
N VAL A 1 -15.51 23.48 -11.67
CA VAL A 1 -15.06 22.07 -11.57
C VAL A 1 -16.15 21.13 -12.07
N PHE A 2 -17.39 21.15 -11.55
CA PHE A 2 -18.45 20.21 -11.93
C PHE A 2 -18.73 20.16 -13.44
N GLN A 3 -18.79 21.30 -14.14
CA GLN A 3 -19.00 21.34 -15.60
C GLN A 3 -17.84 20.72 -16.39
N ILE A 4 -16.60 20.82 -15.88
CA ILE A 4 -15.43 20.15 -16.46
C ILE A 4 -15.56 18.64 -16.32
N LEU A 5 -15.91 18.14 -15.13
CA LEU A 5 -16.17 16.72 -14.89
C LEU A 5 -17.29 16.20 -15.80
N LYS A 6 -18.42 16.88 -15.83
CA LYS A 6 -19.56 16.51 -16.67
C LYS A 6 -19.17 16.40 -18.16
N ARG A 7 -18.41 17.37 -18.67
CA ARG A 7 -17.90 17.36 -20.04
C ARG A 7 -16.92 16.21 -20.27
N HIS A 8 -15.98 15.98 -19.33
CA HIS A 8 -15.00 14.92 -19.45
C HIS A 8 -15.66 13.55 -19.50
N PHE A 9 -16.57 13.25 -18.57
CA PHE A 9 -17.19 11.94 -18.45
C PHE A 9 -18.38 11.72 -19.40
N SER A 10 -18.89 12.75 -20.09
CA SER A 10 -20.00 12.59 -21.03
C SER A 10 -19.71 11.67 -22.22
N ARG A 11 -18.43 11.42 -22.49
CA ARG A 11 -17.99 10.46 -23.54
C ARG A 11 -18.18 8.99 -23.15
N TYR A 12 -18.30 8.70 -21.86
CA TYR A 12 -18.44 7.34 -21.34
C TYR A 12 -19.92 7.01 -21.14
N THR A 13 -20.62 6.73 -22.26
CA THR A 13 -22.05 6.38 -22.23
C THR A 13 -22.26 4.93 -21.78
N PRO A 14 -23.48 4.55 -21.33
CA PRO A 14 -23.77 3.15 -20.98
C PRO A 14 -23.49 2.18 -22.11
N GLU A 15 -23.78 2.54 -23.35
CA GLU A 15 -23.52 1.72 -24.55
C GLU A 15 -22.02 1.57 -24.80
N MET A 16 -21.23 2.61 -24.49
CA MET A 16 -19.78 2.53 -24.55
C MET A 16 -19.23 1.61 -23.48
N VAL A 17 -19.76 1.66 -22.24
CA VAL A 17 -19.38 0.75 -21.16
C VAL A 17 -19.67 -0.71 -21.55
N GLU A 18 -20.84 -0.99 -22.13
CA GLU A 18 -21.16 -2.32 -22.62
C GLU A 18 -20.15 -2.78 -23.69
N ARG A 19 -19.86 -1.94 -24.68
CA ARG A 19 -18.94 -2.27 -25.75
C ARG A 19 -17.51 -2.52 -25.28
N VAL A 20 -17.01 -1.69 -24.33
CA VAL A 20 -15.60 -1.68 -23.91
C VAL A 20 -15.34 -2.63 -22.74
N CYS A 21 -16.27 -2.71 -21.79
CA CYS A 21 -16.11 -3.50 -20.56
C CYS A 21 -16.86 -4.83 -20.61
N GLY A 22 -17.74 -5.05 -21.59
CA GLY A 22 -18.56 -6.27 -21.70
C GLY A 22 -19.64 -6.39 -20.63
N VAL A 23 -19.96 -5.30 -19.93
CA VAL A 23 -21.04 -5.24 -18.95
C VAL A 23 -22.29 -4.72 -19.64
N PRO A 24 -23.42 -5.46 -19.62
CA PRO A 24 -24.65 -4.99 -20.24
C PRO A 24 -25.05 -3.61 -19.74
N ALA A 25 -25.49 -2.72 -20.64
CA ALA A 25 -25.86 -1.33 -20.29
C ALA A 25 -26.95 -1.30 -19.17
N GLU A 26 -27.88 -2.25 -19.19
CA GLU A 26 -28.92 -2.34 -18.15
C GLU A 26 -28.34 -2.67 -16.77
N ASP A 27 -27.38 -3.59 -16.68
CA ASP A 27 -26.71 -3.94 -15.42
C ASP A 27 -25.88 -2.77 -14.90
N PHE A 28 -25.14 -2.09 -15.79
CA PHE A 28 -24.43 -0.87 -15.44
C PHE A 28 -25.38 0.21 -14.87
N LEU A 29 -26.49 0.47 -15.56
CA LEU A 29 -27.48 1.43 -15.10
C LEU A 29 -28.19 0.99 -13.83
N ALA A 30 -28.36 -0.32 -13.58
CA ALA A 30 -28.90 -0.83 -12.33
C ALA A 30 -27.98 -0.50 -11.15
N VAL A 31 -26.66 -0.67 -11.30
CA VAL A 31 -25.66 -0.26 -10.31
C VAL A 31 -25.70 1.24 -10.08
N CYS A 32 -25.73 2.05 -11.16
CA CYS A 32 -25.85 3.51 -11.04
C CYS A 32 -27.09 3.94 -10.27
N ARG A 33 -28.25 3.34 -10.56
CA ARG A 33 -29.52 3.61 -9.86
C ARG A 33 -29.44 3.21 -8.38
N ALA A 34 -28.92 2.01 -8.07
CA ALA A 34 -28.77 1.55 -6.70
C ALA A 34 -27.88 2.50 -5.88
N TRP A 35 -26.75 2.92 -6.44
CA TRP A 35 -25.81 3.82 -5.78
C TRP A 35 -26.41 5.21 -5.55
N THR A 36 -27.05 5.81 -6.56
CA THR A 36 -27.67 7.12 -6.44
C THR A 36 -28.90 7.12 -5.52
N GLN A 37 -29.75 6.08 -5.56
CA GLN A 37 -30.91 5.94 -4.69
C GLN A 37 -30.52 5.69 -3.23
N ALA A 38 -29.37 5.06 -2.98
CA ALA A 38 -28.82 4.88 -1.64
C ALA A 38 -28.08 6.12 -1.12
N SER A 39 -28.06 7.21 -1.87
CA SER A 39 -27.37 8.46 -1.51
C SER A 39 -28.35 9.63 -1.47
N GLY A 40 -28.17 10.56 -0.52
CA GLY A 40 -29.04 11.74 -0.34
C GLY A 40 -29.00 12.25 1.08
N ARG A 41 -29.91 13.16 1.44
CA ARG A 41 -29.91 13.78 2.77
C ARG A 41 -30.07 12.77 3.92
N ASP A 42 -30.86 11.72 3.74
CA ASP A 42 -31.19 10.72 4.75
C ASP A 42 -30.51 9.35 4.50
N ARG A 43 -29.69 9.24 3.49
CA ARG A 43 -29.08 7.98 3.07
C ARG A 43 -27.63 8.21 2.67
N THR A 44 -26.82 7.18 2.89
CA THR A 44 -25.42 7.14 2.42
C THR A 44 -25.12 5.76 1.86
N SER A 45 -24.22 5.71 0.89
CA SER A 45 -23.58 4.48 0.39
C SER A 45 -22.07 4.54 0.61
N ALA A 46 -21.49 3.39 0.88
CA ALA A 46 -20.03 3.24 0.97
C ALA A 46 -19.49 2.55 -0.28
N LEU A 47 -18.32 2.98 -0.74
CA LEU A 47 -17.55 2.29 -1.74
C LEU A 47 -16.47 1.46 -1.04
N VAL A 48 -16.50 0.16 -1.27
CA VAL A 48 -15.53 -0.78 -0.68
C VAL A 48 -14.66 -1.35 -1.78
N TYR A 49 -13.34 -1.23 -1.65
CA TYR A 49 -12.40 -1.75 -2.64
C TYR A 49 -11.19 -2.45 -1.99
N SER A 50 -10.46 -3.21 -2.79
CA SER A 50 -9.19 -3.83 -2.39
C SER A 50 -8.26 -3.95 -3.61
N VAL A 51 -7.37 -4.94 -3.60
CA VAL A 51 -6.31 -5.12 -4.60
C VAL A 51 -6.82 -5.38 -6.03
N GLY A 52 -8.10 -5.74 -6.19
CA GLY A 52 -8.75 -5.79 -7.50
C GLY A 52 -8.74 -4.46 -8.25
N TRP A 53 -8.67 -3.35 -7.52
CA TRP A 53 -8.50 -2.01 -8.10
C TRP A 53 -7.06 -1.51 -8.04
N THR A 54 -6.35 -1.74 -6.93
CA THR A 54 -4.98 -1.20 -6.78
C THR A 54 -3.96 -1.87 -7.66
N GLN A 55 -4.12 -3.16 -7.99
CA GLN A 55 -3.12 -3.93 -8.73
C GLN A 55 -3.33 -3.86 -10.25
N HIS A 56 -3.42 -2.64 -10.76
CA HIS A 56 -3.44 -2.26 -12.17
C HIS A 56 -2.49 -1.11 -12.42
N SER A 57 -2.03 -0.97 -13.64
CA SER A 57 -1.20 0.18 -14.07
C SER A 57 -1.94 1.52 -14.05
N MET A 58 -3.21 1.52 -13.67
CA MET A 58 -4.08 2.70 -13.48
C MET A 58 -4.88 2.62 -12.18
N GLY A 59 -4.41 1.86 -11.19
CA GLY A 59 -5.13 1.60 -9.95
C GLY A 59 -5.49 2.87 -9.17
N ALA A 60 -4.57 3.85 -9.12
CA ALA A 60 -4.84 5.13 -8.48
C ALA A 60 -6.01 5.87 -9.14
N GLN A 61 -6.14 5.84 -10.46
CA GLN A 61 -7.24 6.50 -11.18
C GLN A 61 -8.59 5.80 -10.96
N TYR A 62 -8.62 4.48 -10.82
CA TYR A 62 -9.84 3.75 -10.48
C TYR A 62 -10.40 4.19 -9.13
N ILE A 63 -9.53 4.25 -8.12
CA ILE A 63 -9.90 4.68 -6.76
C ILE A 63 -10.35 6.13 -6.76
N ARG A 64 -9.65 7.01 -7.49
CA ARG A 64 -10.03 8.42 -7.62
C ARG A 64 -11.38 8.58 -8.30
N ALA A 65 -11.70 7.82 -9.34
CA ALA A 65 -13.02 7.85 -9.98
C ALA A 65 -14.13 7.50 -8.98
N GLY A 66 -13.92 6.47 -8.16
CA GLY A 66 -14.85 6.12 -7.08
C GLY A 66 -14.98 7.19 -6.00
N ALA A 67 -13.88 7.81 -5.59
CA ALA A 67 -13.86 8.91 -4.64
C ALA A 67 -14.60 10.16 -5.16
N ILE A 68 -14.44 10.48 -6.44
CA ILE A 68 -15.16 11.56 -7.11
C ILE A 68 -16.69 11.33 -7.04
N ILE A 69 -17.13 10.10 -7.32
CA ILE A 69 -18.56 9.75 -7.22
C ILE A 69 -19.06 9.92 -5.78
N GLN A 70 -18.32 9.44 -4.78
CA GLN A 70 -18.69 9.56 -3.38
C GLN A 70 -18.77 11.02 -2.91
N LEU A 71 -17.88 11.90 -3.38
CA LEU A 71 -17.94 13.34 -3.12
C LEU A 71 -19.15 13.99 -3.78
N LEU A 72 -19.42 13.68 -5.07
CA LEU A 72 -20.58 14.22 -5.79
C LEU A 72 -21.92 13.78 -5.20
N LEU A 73 -21.98 12.60 -4.61
CA LEU A 73 -23.17 12.06 -3.94
C LEU A 73 -23.29 12.52 -2.47
N GLY A 74 -22.30 13.26 -1.95
CA GLY A 74 -22.32 13.74 -0.56
C GLY A 74 -22.21 12.63 0.48
N ASN A 75 -21.49 11.55 0.18
CA ASN A 75 -21.36 10.40 1.08
C ASN A 75 -20.14 10.49 2.02
N ILE A 76 -19.18 11.39 1.74
CA ILE A 76 -17.96 11.54 2.55
C ILE A 76 -18.29 12.24 3.87
N GLY A 77 -17.71 11.76 4.98
CA GLY A 77 -17.85 12.37 6.31
C GLY A 77 -19.21 12.12 7.00
N ARG A 78 -20.00 11.19 6.51
CA ARG A 78 -21.34 10.87 7.04
C ARG A 78 -21.44 9.38 7.42
N PRO A 79 -22.22 9.03 8.46
CA PRO A 79 -22.35 7.64 8.91
C PRO A 79 -22.76 6.68 7.79
N GLY A 80 -21.96 5.61 7.60
CA GLY A 80 -22.17 4.59 6.57
C GLY A 80 -21.85 5.04 5.14
N GLY A 81 -21.17 6.18 4.97
CA GLY A 81 -20.68 6.67 3.68
C GLY A 81 -19.16 6.57 3.53
N GLY A 82 -18.67 7.11 2.43
CA GLY A 82 -17.23 7.23 2.17
C GLY A 82 -16.61 6.09 1.37
N VAL A 83 -15.29 6.04 1.39
CA VAL A 83 -14.46 5.05 0.67
C VAL A 83 -13.73 4.21 1.70
N LEU A 84 -13.87 2.89 1.60
CA LEU A 84 -13.23 1.93 2.50
C LEU A 84 -12.30 1.00 1.72
N ALA A 85 -11.00 1.09 2.00
CA ALA A 85 -10.03 0.14 1.51
C ALA A 85 -10.01 -1.11 2.41
N LEU A 86 -10.38 -2.27 1.89
CA LEU A 86 -10.19 -3.55 2.59
C LEU A 86 -8.75 -3.99 2.46
N ARG A 87 -7.95 -3.69 3.45
CA ARG A 87 -6.53 -3.99 3.48
C ARG A 87 -6.25 -5.42 3.95
N GLY A 88 -5.09 -5.98 3.55
CA GLY A 88 -4.76 -7.39 3.78
C GLY A 88 -4.49 -7.72 5.24
N HIS A 89 -3.55 -7.03 5.89
CA HIS A 89 -3.22 -7.34 7.28
C HIS A 89 -3.76 -6.30 8.27
N ALA A 90 -3.85 -6.72 9.54
CA ALA A 90 -4.58 -6.00 10.58
C ALA A 90 -3.99 -4.61 10.91
N SER A 91 -2.69 -4.40 10.73
CA SER A 91 -1.99 -3.14 11.04
C SER A 91 -1.42 -2.43 9.80
N ILE A 92 -2.01 -2.61 8.62
CA ILE A 92 -1.47 -1.97 7.41
C ILE A 92 -1.50 -0.43 7.49
N GLN A 93 -2.50 0.13 8.18
CA GLN A 93 -2.54 1.57 8.43
C GLN A 93 -1.38 1.98 9.35
N GLY A 94 -1.17 1.27 10.46
CA GLY A 94 -0.09 1.52 11.38
C GLY A 94 1.29 1.43 10.73
N SER A 95 1.50 0.46 9.83
CA SER A 95 2.74 0.35 9.06
C SER A 95 3.00 1.56 8.17
N THR A 96 1.95 2.22 7.66
CA THR A 96 2.09 3.44 6.86
C THR A 96 2.24 4.69 7.74
N ASP A 97 1.60 4.71 8.90
CA ASP A 97 1.65 5.82 9.86
C ASP A 97 3.05 6.01 10.47
N ILE A 98 3.70 4.87 10.82
CA ILE A 98 5.11 4.81 11.25
C ILE A 98 5.85 4.11 10.11
N PRO A 99 6.40 4.83 9.14
CA PRO A 99 6.42 4.37 7.77
C PRO A 99 7.31 3.17 7.52
N THR A 100 6.74 2.22 6.79
CA THR A 100 7.48 1.22 6.03
C THR A 100 7.80 1.71 4.61
N LEU A 101 7.44 2.95 4.28
CA LEU A 101 7.69 3.58 2.97
C LEU A 101 8.95 4.43 3.02
N TYR A 102 9.86 4.22 2.07
CA TYR A 102 11.17 4.89 2.02
C TYR A 102 11.10 6.42 1.87
N ASN A 103 10.00 6.96 1.36
CA ASN A 103 9.82 8.36 1.04
C ASN A 103 9.03 9.16 2.10
N LEU A 104 8.78 8.57 3.27
CA LEU A 104 8.06 9.18 4.37
C LEU A 104 8.83 9.08 5.69
N LEU A 105 8.62 10.06 6.55
CA LEU A 105 8.88 10.03 7.98
C LEU A 105 7.58 9.75 8.75
N PRO A 106 7.64 9.40 10.05
CA PRO A 106 6.46 9.16 10.87
C PRO A 106 5.42 10.30 10.78
N GLY A 107 4.14 9.93 10.73
CA GLY A 107 3.05 10.89 10.65
C GLY A 107 2.91 11.58 9.30
N TYR A 108 3.34 10.93 8.23
CA TYR A 108 3.23 11.42 6.85
C TYR A 108 4.05 12.68 6.53
N LEU A 109 5.06 12.99 7.33
CA LEU A 109 6.06 13.97 6.94
C LEU A 109 6.84 13.41 5.74
N PRO A 110 7.05 14.16 4.65
CA PRO A 110 7.83 13.66 3.52
C PRO A 110 9.31 13.47 3.90
N MET A 111 9.97 12.47 3.33
CA MET A 111 11.42 12.36 3.47
C MET A 111 12.09 13.59 2.82
N PRO A 112 13.05 14.25 3.48
CA PRO A 112 13.76 15.39 2.86
C PRO A 112 14.58 14.94 1.63
N ASP A 113 14.81 15.85 0.71
CA ASP A 113 15.65 15.67 -0.47
C ASP A 113 16.77 16.72 -0.52
N ALA A 114 17.61 16.66 -1.54
CA ALA A 114 18.77 17.53 -1.69
C ALA A 114 18.45 19.03 -1.83
N ARG A 115 17.18 19.42 -2.06
CA ARG A 115 16.74 20.80 -2.14
C ARG A 115 16.59 21.45 -0.75
N HIS A 116 16.47 20.63 0.29
CA HIS A 116 16.32 21.10 1.66
C HIS A 116 17.70 21.24 2.31
N GLU A 117 18.26 22.45 2.27
CA GLU A 117 19.57 22.75 2.87
C GLU A 117 19.53 22.66 4.40
N GLY A 118 18.36 22.92 5.02
CA GLY A 118 18.16 22.83 6.47
C GLY A 118 16.70 22.58 6.85
N LYS A 119 16.44 22.49 8.14
CA LYS A 119 15.11 22.32 8.72
C LYS A 119 14.12 23.40 8.26
N HIS A 120 14.60 24.65 8.18
CA HIS A 120 13.76 25.78 7.79
C HIS A 120 13.18 25.60 6.39
N ASP A 121 14.03 25.30 5.39
CA ASP A 121 13.59 25.12 4.00
C ASP A 121 12.61 23.96 3.86
N TYR A 122 12.86 22.88 4.60
CA TYR A 122 11.97 21.73 4.64
C TYR A 122 10.58 22.08 5.21
N VAL A 123 10.53 22.77 6.34
CA VAL A 123 9.27 23.17 6.99
C VAL A 123 8.49 24.13 6.10
N GLU A 124 9.15 25.12 5.49
CA GLU A 124 8.50 26.05 4.56
C GLU A 124 7.99 25.36 3.30
N ALA A 125 8.68 24.35 2.79
CA ALA A 125 8.21 23.54 1.67
C ALA A 125 6.91 22.78 2.01
N ILE A 126 6.78 22.26 3.24
CA ILE A 126 5.56 21.62 3.73
C ILE A 126 4.45 22.65 3.94
N ARG A 127 4.77 23.76 4.60
CA ARG A 127 3.82 24.83 4.91
C ARG A 127 3.35 25.57 3.67
N GLY A 128 4.15 25.72 2.64
CA GLY A 128 4.01 26.68 1.54
C GLY A 128 2.61 26.81 0.91
N ARG A 129 1.85 25.71 0.84
CA ARG A 129 0.43 25.69 0.47
C ARG A 129 -0.51 25.40 1.64
N HIS A 130 0.01 25.13 2.83
CA HIS A 130 -0.69 24.56 3.99
C HIS A 130 -0.45 25.36 5.27
N GLN A 131 -0.47 26.68 5.17
CA GLN A 131 -0.34 27.57 6.37
C GLN A 131 -1.51 27.41 7.35
N LYS A 132 -2.56 26.69 6.95
CA LYS A 132 -3.77 26.41 7.72
C LYS A 132 -3.90 24.92 7.98
N GLY A 133 -4.76 24.55 8.95
CA GLY A 133 -5.02 23.15 9.28
C GLY A 133 -3.82 22.46 9.94
N PHE A 134 -3.76 21.14 9.83
CA PHE A 134 -2.77 20.31 10.56
C PHE A 134 -1.32 20.64 10.21
N TRP A 135 -1.01 20.96 8.96
CA TRP A 135 0.36 21.18 8.48
C TRP A 135 0.95 22.54 8.91
N HIS A 136 0.15 23.44 9.49
CA HIS A 136 0.67 24.64 10.12
C HIS A 136 1.70 24.30 11.21
N ASN A 137 1.48 23.23 11.96
CA ASN A 137 2.32 22.78 13.06
C ASN A 137 3.45 21.82 12.61
N ALA A 138 3.79 21.79 11.32
CA ALA A 138 4.81 20.88 10.79
C ALA A 138 6.17 21.02 11.48
N ASP A 139 6.54 22.23 11.95
CA ASP A 139 7.77 22.47 12.71
C ASP A 139 7.73 21.79 14.09
N ASP A 140 6.61 21.90 14.80
CA ASP A 140 6.41 21.24 16.10
C ASP A 140 6.52 19.72 15.97
N TYR A 141 5.94 19.17 14.89
CA TYR A 141 5.99 17.73 14.61
C TYR A 141 7.40 17.26 14.28
N LEU A 142 8.09 17.99 13.40
CA LEU A 142 9.44 17.65 13.00
C LEU A 142 10.43 17.74 14.16
N VAL A 143 10.46 18.86 14.89
CA VAL A 143 11.39 19.03 16.00
C VAL A 143 11.15 17.99 17.08
N SER A 144 9.88 17.70 17.41
CA SER A 144 9.57 16.65 18.39
C SER A 144 10.04 15.28 17.92
N LEU A 145 9.95 14.96 16.62
CA LEU A 145 10.45 13.73 16.04
C LEU A 145 11.99 13.65 16.12
N LEU A 146 12.68 14.72 15.76
CA LEU A 146 14.15 14.79 15.83
C LEU A 146 14.65 14.65 17.26
N LYS A 147 13.93 15.24 18.22
CA LYS A 147 14.19 15.08 19.67
C LYS A 147 13.96 13.64 20.13
N GLU A 148 12.96 12.95 19.58
CA GLU A 148 12.75 11.53 19.88
C GLU A 148 13.88 10.67 19.32
N TYR A 149 14.38 10.97 18.12
CA TYR A 149 15.46 10.22 17.50
C TYR A 149 16.82 10.45 18.17
N TRP A 150 17.20 11.70 18.45
CA TRP A 150 18.56 12.07 18.85
C TRP A 150 18.65 12.71 20.24
N GLY A 151 17.57 12.76 20.99
CA GLY A 151 17.56 13.14 22.39
C GLY A 151 18.33 14.44 22.69
N GLU A 152 19.34 14.34 23.54
CA GLU A 152 20.18 15.49 23.94
C GLU A 152 21.11 16.00 22.81
N ALA A 153 21.46 15.14 21.85
CA ALA A 153 22.27 15.55 20.71
C ALA A 153 21.53 16.52 19.77
N ALA A 154 20.20 16.45 19.71
CA ALA A 154 19.36 17.34 18.92
C ALA A 154 19.16 18.67 19.66
N THR A 155 19.83 19.73 19.20
CA THR A 155 19.79 21.09 19.80
C THR A 155 19.44 22.14 18.73
N ALA A 156 19.02 23.32 19.17
CA ALA A 156 18.72 24.43 18.24
C ALA A 156 19.93 24.86 17.41
N GLU A 157 21.15 24.73 17.97
CA GLU A 157 22.40 25.13 17.32
C GLU A 157 22.78 24.21 16.14
N ASN A 158 22.30 22.95 16.14
CA ASN A 158 22.55 21.98 15.06
C ASN A 158 21.28 21.63 14.28
N ASP A 159 20.30 22.53 14.28
CA ASP A 159 19.02 22.36 13.60
C ASP A 159 18.28 21.08 14.03
N TYR A 160 18.44 20.71 15.32
CA TYR A 160 17.92 19.49 15.94
C TYR A 160 18.40 18.19 15.23
N CYS A 161 19.62 18.17 14.74
CA CYS A 161 20.18 17.06 13.95
C CYS A 161 19.43 16.79 12.64
N PHE A 162 18.80 17.78 12.03
CA PHE A 162 18.10 17.62 10.74
C PHE A 162 18.99 16.99 9.66
N ASP A 163 20.30 17.30 9.68
CA ASP A 163 21.27 16.75 8.74
C ASP A 163 21.58 15.26 8.96
N HIS A 164 21.13 14.66 10.05
CA HIS A 164 21.22 13.22 10.28
C HIS A 164 20.17 12.45 9.48
N LEU A 165 19.08 13.10 9.05
CA LEU A 165 18.10 12.47 8.18
C LEU A 165 18.70 12.22 6.79
N PRO A 166 18.44 11.03 6.20
CA PRO A 166 18.84 10.77 4.83
C PRO A 166 18.13 11.73 3.87
N ARG A 167 18.76 12.01 2.74
CA ARG A 167 18.16 12.75 1.62
C ARG A 167 17.75 11.77 0.54
N ILE A 168 16.48 11.80 0.16
CA ILE A 168 15.96 10.94 -0.91
C ILE A 168 16.53 11.42 -2.26
N ASP A 169 17.05 10.50 -3.05
CA ASP A 169 17.71 10.78 -4.33
C ASP A 169 17.11 10.02 -5.51
N GLY A 170 15.96 9.38 -5.33
CA GLY A 170 15.30 8.64 -6.42
C GLY A 170 14.21 7.69 -5.96
N ASP A 171 13.95 6.69 -6.81
CA ASP A 171 12.98 5.63 -6.54
C ASP A 171 13.68 4.45 -5.85
N HIS A 172 13.31 4.19 -4.60
CA HIS A 172 13.75 3.04 -3.81
C HIS A 172 12.59 2.06 -3.52
N GLY A 173 11.56 2.08 -4.36
CA GLY A 173 10.44 1.15 -4.24
C GLY A 173 10.85 -0.29 -4.53
N THR A 174 10.01 -1.24 -4.13
CA THR A 174 10.30 -2.69 -4.16
C THR A 174 10.83 -3.18 -5.52
N TYR A 175 10.21 -2.77 -6.62
CA TYR A 175 10.62 -3.25 -7.94
C TYR A 175 11.90 -2.59 -8.44
N ARG A 176 12.17 -1.34 -8.03
CA ARG A 176 13.46 -0.71 -8.29
C ARG A 176 14.57 -1.47 -7.56
N THR A 177 14.35 -1.77 -6.28
CA THR A 177 15.31 -2.57 -5.48
C THR A 177 15.60 -3.93 -6.12
N VAL A 178 14.58 -4.61 -6.65
CA VAL A 178 14.78 -5.90 -7.33
C VAL A 178 15.64 -5.75 -8.59
N MET A 179 15.40 -4.71 -9.39
CA MET A 179 16.25 -4.46 -10.58
C MET A 179 17.70 -4.17 -10.15
N ASP A 180 17.88 -3.39 -9.09
CA ASP A 180 19.20 -3.08 -8.55
C ASP A 180 19.91 -4.31 -7.95
N MET A 181 19.16 -5.25 -7.34
CA MET A 181 19.70 -6.56 -6.93
C MET A 181 20.21 -7.36 -8.13
N ILE A 182 19.44 -7.41 -9.23
CA ILE A 182 19.83 -8.12 -10.46
C ILE A 182 21.07 -7.46 -11.07
N ASP A 183 21.15 -6.14 -11.06
CA ASP A 183 22.24 -5.36 -11.62
C ASP A 183 23.49 -5.31 -10.70
N GLY A 184 23.41 -5.89 -9.48
CA GLY A 184 24.50 -5.98 -8.52
C GLY A 184 24.78 -4.68 -7.75
N GLU A 185 23.82 -3.78 -7.71
CA GLU A 185 23.91 -2.50 -6.98
C GLU A 185 23.42 -2.62 -5.51
N VAL A 186 22.72 -3.70 -5.17
CA VAL A 186 22.25 -4.02 -3.81
C VAL A 186 22.97 -5.27 -3.32
N PHE A 187 23.65 -5.15 -2.18
CA PHE A 187 24.49 -6.22 -1.62
C PHE A 187 23.77 -7.01 -0.52
N GLY A 188 22.84 -6.40 0.21
CA GLY A 188 22.16 -7.02 1.32
C GLY A 188 20.68 -6.68 1.36
N TYR A 189 19.85 -7.61 1.86
CA TYR A 189 18.41 -7.42 1.88
C TYR A 189 17.80 -8.00 3.15
N PHE A 190 16.85 -7.26 3.75
CA PHE A 190 16.02 -7.71 4.86
C PHE A 190 14.60 -8.02 4.38
N LEU A 191 14.11 -9.22 4.64
CA LEU A 191 12.73 -9.64 4.43
C LEU A 191 12.05 -9.91 5.79
N LEU A 192 11.13 -9.04 6.18
CA LEU A 192 10.42 -9.11 7.44
C LEU A 192 8.95 -9.43 7.20
N GLY A 193 8.56 -10.72 7.34
CA GLY A 193 7.19 -11.17 7.16
C GLY A 193 6.67 -11.06 5.72
N GLN A 194 7.55 -11.19 4.72
CA GLN A 194 7.22 -11.17 3.30
C GLN A 194 7.84 -12.34 2.55
N ASN A 195 7.15 -12.85 1.51
CA ASN A 195 7.62 -13.92 0.65
C ASN A 195 7.59 -13.50 -0.84
N PRO A 196 8.45 -12.55 -1.27
CA PRO A 196 8.45 -12.03 -2.63
C PRO A 196 8.81 -13.07 -3.68
N ALA A 197 9.56 -14.13 -3.34
CA ALA A 197 9.86 -15.24 -4.23
C ALA A 197 8.62 -15.88 -4.88
N VAL A 198 7.45 -15.75 -4.24
CA VAL A 198 6.16 -16.28 -4.71
C VAL A 198 5.12 -15.18 -4.86
N GLY A 199 5.07 -14.23 -3.93
CA GLY A 199 3.99 -13.25 -3.81
C GLY A 199 4.09 -12.04 -4.73
N SER A 200 5.28 -11.68 -5.19
CA SER A 200 5.50 -10.55 -6.09
C SER A 200 5.30 -10.92 -7.56
N ALA A 201 4.89 -9.96 -8.38
CA ALA A 201 4.86 -10.15 -9.83
C ALA A 201 6.27 -10.47 -10.35
N HIS A 202 6.34 -11.36 -11.32
CA HIS A 202 7.59 -11.86 -11.89
C HIS A 202 8.53 -12.47 -10.84
N GLY A 203 8.05 -13.50 -10.12
CA GLY A 203 8.80 -14.16 -9.04
C GLY A 203 10.19 -14.64 -9.45
N ARG A 204 10.39 -15.02 -10.72
CA ARG A 204 11.70 -15.35 -11.27
C ARG A 204 12.71 -14.21 -11.09
N LEU A 205 12.35 -12.96 -11.37
CA LEU A 205 13.25 -11.82 -11.17
C LEU A 205 13.58 -11.60 -9.69
N GLN A 206 12.62 -11.84 -8.80
CA GLN A 206 12.85 -11.78 -7.36
C GLN A 206 13.92 -12.79 -6.93
N ARG A 207 13.78 -14.05 -7.36
CA ARG A 207 14.69 -15.13 -6.99
C ARG A 207 16.09 -14.96 -7.61
N LEU A 208 16.18 -14.53 -8.87
CA LEU A 208 17.47 -14.21 -9.51
C LEU A 208 18.16 -13.02 -8.83
N GLY A 209 17.41 -11.97 -8.45
CA GLY A 209 17.95 -10.85 -7.69
C GLY A 209 18.48 -11.29 -6.32
N MET A 210 17.74 -12.13 -5.59
CA MET A 210 18.19 -12.70 -4.31
C MET A 210 19.46 -13.55 -4.47
N ALA A 211 19.61 -14.26 -5.58
CA ALA A 211 20.81 -15.07 -5.84
C ALA A 211 22.07 -14.23 -6.12
N ASN A 212 21.93 -12.94 -6.36
CA ASN A 212 23.01 -12.01 -6.66
C ASN A 212 23.44 -11.14 -5.46
N LEU A 213 22.86 -11.36 -4.29
CA LEU A 213 23.20 -10.66 -3.06
C LEU A 213 24.46 -11.26 -2.40
N ASP A 214 25.10 -10.50 -1.51
CA ASP A 214 26.10 -11.02 -0.59
C ASP A 214 25.41 -11.70 0.62
N TRP A 215 24.32 -11.09 1.12
CA TRP A 215 23.57 -11.65 2.23
C TRP A 215 22.07 -11.32 2.15
N LEU A 216 21.24 -12.22 2.72
CA LEU A 216 19.80 -12.09 2.84
C LEU A 216 19.36 -12.46 4.26
N VAL A 217 18.74 -11.54 4.96
CA VAL A 217 18.10 -11.79 6.26
C VAL A 217 16.61 -12.00 6.07
N VAL A 218 16.12 -13.17 6.45
CA VAL A 218 14.69 -13.51 6.40
C VAL A 218 14.14 -13.71 7.81
N ARG A 219 13.09 -12.98 8.15
CA ARG A 219 12.32 -13.18 9.37
C ARG A 219 10.90 -13.55 9.04
N ASP A 220 10.53 -14.78 9.40
CA ASP A 220 9.17 -15.28 9.19
C ASP A 220 8.81 -16.35 10.23
N LEU A 221 7.54 -16.75 10.26
CA LEU A 221 7.03 -17.79 11.18
C LEU A 221 7.52 -19.19 10.82
N THR A 222 7.82 -19.43 9.55
CA THR A 222 8.32 -20.71 9.01
C THR A 222 9.37 -20.43 7.93
N MET A 223 10.16 -21.44 7.61
CA MET A 223 11.02 -21.39 6.42
C MET A 223 10.14 -21.25 5.16
N ILE A 224 10.34 -20.18 4.42
CA ILE A 224 9.57 -19.80 3.23
C ILE A 224 10.45 -19.82 1.99
N GLU A 225 9.85 -19.79 0.81
CA GLU A 225 10.57 -19.87 -0.47
C GLU A 225 11.64 -18.78 -0.63
N SER A 226 11.42 -17.59 -0.07
CA SER A 226 12.42 -16.52 -0.08
C SER A 226 13.68 -16.85 0.74
N ALA A 227 13.60 -17.79 1.71
CA ALA A 227 14.76 -18.29 2.43
C ALA A 227 15.38 -19.53 1.77
N GLU A 228 14.66 -20.20 0.86
CA GLU A 228 15.04 -21.45 0.24
C GLU A 228 15.32 -21.34 -1.27
N PHE A 229 15.24 -20.13 -1.87
CA PHE A 229 15.34 -19.90 -3.31
C PHE A 229 16.59 -20.53 -3.94
N TRP A 230 17.68 -20.61 -3.19
CA TRP A 230 18.97 -21.15 -3.63
C TRP A 230 19.01 -22.67 -3.76
N ARG A 231 18.02 -23.40 -3.18
CA ARG A 231 17.97 -24.86 -3.19
C ARG A 231 16.61 -25.42 -3.66
N ASN A 232 15.54 -24.63 -3.60
CA ASN A 232 14.19 -25.07 -3.92
C ASN A 232 13.42 -23.99 -4.68
N ALA A 233 13.79 -23.78 -5.94
CA ALA A 233 13.17 -22.79 -6.83
C ALA A 233 13.05 -23.35 -8.25
N PRO A 234 12.13 -22.84 -9.08
CA PRO A 234 12.04 -23.23 -10.50
C PRO A 234 13.36 -23.04 -11.25
N GLU A 235 14.15 -22.05 -10.90
CA GLU A 235 15.45 -21.73 -11.51
C GLU A 235 16.53 -22.77 -11.23
N ILE A 236 16.41 -23.55 -10.15
CA ILE A 236 17.27 -24.73 -9.91
C ILE A 236 16.98 -25.82 -10.94
N GLU A 237 15.68 -26.08 -11.21
CA GLU A 237 15.26 -27.05 -12.21
C GLU A 237 15.76 -26.67 -13.62
N THR A 238 15.70 -25.40 -13.99
CA THR A 238 16.15 -24.91 -15.30
C THR A 238 17.65 -24.73 -15.40
N GLY A 239 18.37 -24.72 -14.27
CA GLY A 239 19.81 -24.47 -14.18
C GLY A 239 20.21 -23.01 -14.31
N GLU A 240 19.29 -22.08 -14.07
CA GLU A 240 19.55 -20.63 -14.01
C GLU A 240 20.14 -20.23 -12.64
N ILE A 241 19.81 -20.97 -11.59
CA ILE A 241 20.49 -20.92 -10.29
C ILE A 241 21.14 -22.27 -10.06
N VAL A 242 22.43 -22.26 -9.73
CA VAL A 242 23.21 -23.43 -9.33
C VAL A 242 23.50 -23.28 -7.85
N ALA A 243 22.96 -24.20 -7.03
CA ALA A 243 23.00 -24.08 -5.57
C ALA A 243 24.43 -23.93 -5.03
N GLU A 244 25.38 -24.69 -5.59
CA GLU A 244 26.79 -24.69 -5.19
C GLU A 244 27.54 -23.40 -5.58
N GLU A 245 27.00 -22.63 -6.53
CA GLU A 245 27.58 -21.37 -7.03
C GLU A 245 26.90 -20.15 -6.42
N CYS A 246 25.74 -20.33 -5.76
CA CYS A 246 25.01 -19.25 -5.11
C CYS A 246 25.80 -18.68 -3.94
N ARG A 247 26.22 -17.41 -4.04
CA ARG A 247 27.06 -16.75 -3.03
C ARG A 247 26.28 -16.13 -1.88
N THR A 248 24.98 -15.96 -2.04
CA THR A 248 24.15 -15.29 -1.03
C THR A 248 24.11 -16.07 0.28
N GLU A 249 24.64 -15.49 1.34
CA GLU A 249 24.50 -16.04 2.69
C GLU A 249 23.12 -15.73 3.25
N VAL A 250 22.32 -16.76 3.54
CA VAL A 250 20.93 -16.61 4.03
C VAL A 250 20.89 -16.80 5.54
N PHE A 251 20.44 -15.77 6.25
CA PHE A 251 20.18 -15.78 7.68
C PHE A 251 18.68 -15.87 7.93
N PHE A 252 18.24 -16.98 8.52
CA PHE A 252 16.85 -17.15 8.91
C PHE A 252 16.66 -16.94 10.41
N PHE A 253 15.87 -15.94 10.80
CA PHE A 253 15.52 -15.64 12.19
C PHE A 253 14.04 -15.91 12.45
N PRO A 254 13.68 -16.90 13.29
CA PRO A 254 12.29 -17.20 13.60
C PRO A 254 11.56 -16.01 14.21
N ALA A 255 10.42 -15.64 13.66
CA ALA A 255 9.59 -14.54 14.15
C ALA A 255 8.53 -15.02 15.15
N ALA A 256 8.25 -14.21 16.16
CA ALA A 256 7.11 -14.40 17.05
C ALA A 256 5.80 -14.08 16.31
N SER A 257 4.78 -14.89 16.51
CA SER A 257 3.44 -14.66 15.97
C SER A 257 2.70 -13.55 16.73
N HIS A 258 1.53 -13.16 16.23
CA HIS A 258 0.71 -12.12 16.86
C HIS A 258 0.30 -12.44 18.30
N VAL A 259 0.13 -13.72 18.66
CA VAL A 259 -0.25 -14.15 20.00
C VAL A 259 0.94 -14.26 20.94
N GLU A 260 2.16 -14.20 20.42
CA GLU A 260 3.41 -14.31 21.16
C GLU A 260 4.09 -12.97 21.45
N LYS A 261 3.44 -11.85 21.14
CA LYS A 261 3.93 -10.48 21.37
C LYS A 261 2.78 -9.53 21.68
N GLU A 262 3.06 -8.45 22.40
CA GLU A 262 2.08 -7.41 22.67
C GLU A 262 2.33 -6.14 21.87
N GLY A 263 1.39 -5.21 21.91
CA GLY A 263 1.46 -3.94 21.21
C GLY A 263 0.14 -3.55 20.55
N THR A 264 0.19 -2.69 19.53
CA THR A 264 -1.01 -2.19 18.87
C THR A 264 -1.16 -2.70 17.46
N PHE A 265 -2.41 -2.82 17.02
CA PHE A 265 -2.79 -2.77 15.61
C PHE A 265 -3.49 -1.45 15.33
N THR A 266 -3.10 -0.76 14.25
CA THR A 266 -3.87 0.34 13.69
C THR A 266 -4.50 -0.12 12.39
N GLN A 267 -5.80 -0.31 12.40
CA GLN A 267 -6.55 -0.77 11.24
C GLN A 267 -6.89 0.38 10.28
N THR A 268 -7.43 0.08 9.11
CA THR A 268 -7.67 1.03 8.00
C THR A 268 -8.49 2.27 8.39
N GLN A 269 -9.36 2.19 9.41
CA GLN A 269 -10.11 3.33 9.93
C GLN A 269 -9.34 4.14 10.97
N ARG A 270 -8.02 3.96 11.07
CA ARG A 270 -7.13 4.69 11.96
C ARG A 270 -7.34 4.36 13.45
N LEU A 271 -8.00 3.24 13.73
CA LEU A 271 -8.31 2.79 15.08
C LEU A 271 -7.16 1.93 15.62
N LEU A 272 -6.48 2.44 16.65
CA LEU A 272 -5.51 1.70 17.46
C LEU A 272 -6.22 0.80 18.45
N GLN A 273 -5.81 -0.46 18.46
CA GLN A 273 -6.28 -1.43 19.44
C GLN A 273 -5.07 -2.13 20.04
N TRP A 274 -4.94 -2.04 21.35
CA TRP A 274 -3.93 -2.81 22.09
C TRP A 274 -4.31 -4.28 22.15
N ARG A 275 -3.34 -5.13 22.07
CA ARG A 275 -3.42 -6.56 22.36
C ARG A 275 -2.32 -6.94 23.34
N ASP A 276 -2.69 -7.76 24.29
CA ASP A 276 -1.74 -8.36 25.23
C ASP A 276 -1.16 -9.64 24.63
N ARG A 277 0.05 -9.99 25.05
CA ARG A 277 0.68 -11.26 24.70
C ARG A 277 -0.10 -12.39 25.38
N ALA A 278 -0.54 -13.36 24.59
CA ALA A 278 -1.31 -14.50 25.07
C ALA A 278 -0.44 -15.73 25.37
N LEU A 279 0.69 -15.87 24.68
CA LEU A 279 1.65 -16.97 24.83
C LEU A 279 3.07 -16.44 24.81
N GLU A 280 3.95 -17.05 25.59
CA GLU A 280 5.37 -16.74 25.48
C GLU A 280 5.96 -17.35 24.22
N PRO A 281 6.82 -16.62 23.48
CA PRO A 281 7.53 -17.19 22.34
C PRO A 281 8.46 -18.31 22.82
N THR A 282 8.44 -19.43 22.11
CA THR A 282 9.30 -20.58 22.47
C THR A 282 10.49 -20.72 21.54
N GLY A 283 11.59 -21.26 22.03
CA GLY A 283 12.85 -21.42 21.28
C GLY A 283 13.45 -20.04 20.92
N ASP A 284 13.93 -19.93 19.69
CA ASP A 284 14.60 -18.71 19.22
C ASP A 284 13.66 -17.66 18.59
N ARG A 285 12.35 -17.86 18.72
CA ARG A 285 11.36 -16.89 18.22
C ARG A 285 11.42 -15.61 19.01
N ARG A 286 11.48 -14.48 18.28
CA ARG A 286 11.50 -13.13 18.85
C ARG A 286 10.58 -12.21 18.06
N SER A 287 10.12 -11.12 18.69
CA SER A 287 9.36 -10.06 18.03
C SER A 287 10.25 -9.24 17.06
N GLU A 288 9.63 -8.47 16.17
CA GLU A 288 10.34 -7.49 15.34
C GLU A 288 10.91 -6.36 16.20
N LEU A 289 10.20 -5.98 17.28
CA LEU A 289 10.66 -4.97 18.24
C LEU A 289 11.97 -5.40 18.88
N TRP A 290 12.02 -6.64 19.42
CA TRP A 290 13.23 -7.21 19.98
C TRP A 290 14.38 -7.23 18.96
N PHE A 291 14.11 -7.74 17.76
CA PHE A 291 15.13 -7.91 16.73
C PHE A 291 15.72 -6.56 16.32
N THR A 292 14.89 -5.57 16.00
CA THR A 292 15.34 -4.27 15.53
C THR A 292 16.09 -3.52 16.63
N TYR A 293 15.58 -3.55 17.86
CA TYR A 293 16.21 -2.92 19.01
C TYR A 293 17.61 -3.48 19.27
N HIS A 294 17.74 -4.80 19.40
CA HIS A 294 19.02 -5.43 19.73
C HIS A 294 20.00 -5.38 18.55
N LEU A 295 19.54 -5.48 17.31
CA LEU A 295 20.39 -5.28 16.15
C LEU A 295 21.02 -3.89 16.16
N GLY A 296 20.23 -2.85 16.34
CA GLY A 296 20.72 -1.48 16.40
C GLY A 296 21.68 -1.26 17.57
N ARG A 297 21.36 -1.82 18.75
CA ARG A 297 22.26 -1.77 19.92
C ARG A 297 23.62 -2.41 19.64
N LEU A 298 23.64 -3.58 19.01
CA LEU A 298 24.87 -4.27 18.63
C LEU A 298 25.66 -3.51 17.56
N LEU A 299 24.99 -2.91 16.58
CA LEU A 299 25.64 -2.04 15.58
C LEU A 299 26.30 -0.84 16.25
N ARG A 300 25.62 -0.16 17.16
CA ARG A 300 26.21 0.95 17.93
C ARG A 300 27.44 0.52 18.73
N GLN A 301 27.39 -0.65 19.37
CA GLN A 301 28.55 -1.18 20.08
C GLN A 301 29.74 -1.43 19.15
N LYS A 302 29.51 -1.99 17.97
CA LYS A 302 30.56 -2.21 16.95
C LYS A 302 31.14 -0.91 16.42
N LEU A 303 30.34 0.12 16.30
CA LEU A 303 30.71 1.45 15.79
C LEU A 303 31.20 2.41 16.89
N ALA A 304 31.21 2.02 18.16
CA ALA A 304 31.49 2.92 19.28
C ALA A 304 32.83 3.68 19.22
N SER A 305 33.81 3.16 18.48
CA SER A 305 35.10 3.83 18.25
C SER A 305 35.21 4.48 16.86
N SER A 306 34.14 4.46 16.07
CA SER A 306 34.15 5.09 14.74
C SER A 306 34.25 6.61 14.83
N THR A 307 35.03 7.17 13.93
CA THR A 307 35.15 8.62 13.72
C THR A 307 34.58 9.04 12.36
N ASP A 308 33.99 8.10 11.62
CA ASP A 308 33.37 8.39 10.33
C ASP A 308 32.08 9.21 10.57
N PRO A 309 31.95 10.41 9.96
CA PRO A 309 30.74 11.22 10.09
C PRO A 309 29.45 10.50 9.68
N ARG A 310 29.53 9.50 8.78
CA ARG A 310 28.37 8.72 8.33
C ARG A 310 27.79 7.81 9.41
N ASP A 311 28.58 7.45 10.43
CA ASP A 311 28.13 6.61 11.54
C ASP A 311 27.50 7.44 12.67
N ARG A 312 27.70 8.74 12.66
CA ARG A 312 27.25 9.65 13.70
C ARG A 312 25.72 9.60 13.93
N PRO A 313 24.86 9.59 12.90
CA PRO A 313 23.42 9.48 13.09
C PRO A 313 23.00 8.25 13.90
N LEU A 314 23.66 7.10 13.71
CA LEU A 314 23.39 5.88 14.46
C LEU A 314 23.96 5.94 15.88
N LEU A 315 25.16 6.50 16.06
CA LEU A 315 25.80 6.60 17.36
C LEU A 315 25.06 7.54 18.32
N GLU A 316 24.43 8.58 17.80
CA GLU A 316 23.69 9.60 18.56
C GLU A 316 22.20 9.26 18.76
N LEU A 317 21.67 8.16 18.15
CA LEU A 317 20.28 7.75 18.38
C LEU A 317 19.98 7.52 19.86
N ALA A 318 18.84 8.03 20.31
CA ALA A 318 18.31 7.76 21.63
C ALA A 318 17.54 6.43 21.64
N TRP A 319 18.09 5.43 22.35
CA TRP A 319 17.55 4.05 22.36
C TRP A 319 17.34 3.55 23.80
N ASP A 320 16.83 4.38 24.66
CA ASP A 320 16.68 4.16 26.13
C ASP A 320 15.29 3.62 26.45
N TYR A 321 14.87 2.57 25.76
CA TYR A 321 13.63 1.90 26.07
C TYR A 321 13.76 0.99 27.28
N GLU A 322 12.71 0.94 28.11
CA GLU A 322 12.61 0.01 29.22
C GLU A 322 12.55 -1.43 28.69
N LEU A 323 13.32 -2.32 29.34
CA LEU A 323 13.33 -3.75 29.02
C LEU A 323 12.49 -4.53 30.03
N GLU A 324 11.74 -5.51 29.56
CA GLU A 324 10.95 -6.40 30.42
C GLU A 324 11.87 -7.22 31.32
N GLY A 325 11.63 -7.21 32.64
CA GLY A 325 12.36 -8.03 33.57
C GLY A 325 13.82 -7.68 33.81
N GLY A 326 14.36 -6.63 33.21
CA GLY A 326 15.70 -6.11 33.51
C GLY A 326 16.88 -6.91 32.94
N ASP A 327 16.66 -7.92 32.11
CA ASP A 327 17.70 -8.63 31.36
C ASP A 327 18.14 -7.80 30.17
N GLU A 328 19.45 -7.72 29.88
CA GLU A 328 19.97 -6.91 28.79
C GLU A 328 19.53 -7.36 27.38
N PHE A 329 19.07 -8.61 27.23
CA PHE A 329 18.50 -9.16 25.98
C PHE A 329 16.99 -9.40 26.07
N ALA A 330 16.33 -8.81 27.06
CA ALA A 330 14.88 -8.89 27.18
C ALA A 330 14.15 -8.10 26.10
N GLU A 331 12.85 -8.34 25.97
CA GLU A 331 11.96 -7.60 25.08
C GLU A 331 11.86 -6.13 25.53
N PRO A 332 11.98 -5.14 24.66
CA PRO A 332 11.59 -3.78 25.01
C PRO A 332 10.10 -3.68 25.33
N SER A 333 9.76 -2.88 26.34
CA SER A 333 8.36 -2.64 26.71
C SER A 333 7.59 -1.97 25.59
N ALA A 334 6.63 -2.67 25.01
CA ALA A 334 5.76 -2.12 23.96
C ALA A 334 4.93 -0.93 24.48
N ASP A 335 4.56 -0.91 25.76
CA ASP A 335 3.88 0.22 26.40
C ASP A 335 4.78 1.45 26.47
N HIS A 336 6.05 1.27 26.88
CA HIS A 336 7.01 2.38 26.88
C HIS A 336 7.26 2.92 25.46
N VAL A 337 7.44 2.05 24.47
CA VAL A 337 7.59 2.47 23.07
C VAL A 337 6.37 3.27 22.60
N LEU A 338 5.15 2.84 22.92
CA LEU A 338 3.94 3.58 22.53
C LEU A 338 3.83 4.93 23.24
N ARG A 339 4.31 5.05 24.50
CA ARG A 339 4.42 6.35 25.21
C ARG A 339 5.36 7.31 24.49
N ARG A 340 6.50 6.79 24.01
CA ARG A 340 7.46 7.59 23.24
C ARG A 340 6.90 7.98 21.87
N ILE A 341 6.14 7.10 21.25
CA ILE A 341 5.40 7.41 20.00
C ILE A 341 4.35 8.51 20.24
N ASN A 342 3.59 8.44 21.34
CA ASN A 342 2.65 9.49 21.75
C ASN A 342 3.34 10.83 21.96
N GLY A 343 4.47 10.82 22.61
CA GLY A 343 5.26 12.00 22.96
C GLY A 343 5.18 12.37 24.43
N VAL A 344 6.24 13.06 24.85
CA VAL A 344 6.48 13.51 26.23
C VAL A 344 6.96 14.96 26.24
N ASP A 345 6.59 15.69 27.28
CA ASP A 345 7.23 16.97 27.64
C ASP A 345 8.54 16.65 28.40
N LEU A 346 9.66 16.99 27.81
CA LEU A 346 11.00 16.68 28.35
C LEU A 346 11.34 17.44 29.64
N ARG A 347 10.59 18.51 29.96
CA ARG A 347 10.78 19.30 31.18
C ARG A 347 10.13 18.64 32.40
N THR A 348 9.00 17.97 32.18
CA THR A 348 8.22 17.32 33.26
C THR A 348 8.35 15.80 33.26
N GLY A 349 8.68 15.21 32.11
CA GLY A 349 8.64 13.77 31.88
C GLY A 349 7.23 13.21 31.71
N GLU A 350 6.21 14.07 31.64
CA GLU A 350 4.82 13.66 31.45
C GLU A 350 4.48 13.47 29.98
N VAL A 351 3.56 12.57 29.68
CA VAL A 351 3.04 12.35 28.32
C VAL A 351 2.23 13.56 27.85
N VAL A 352 2.29 13.89 26.56
CA VAL A 352 1.45 14.93 25.99
C VAL A 352 0.01 14.42 25.78
N ASP A 353 -0.97 15.27 25.98
CA ASP A 353 -2.40 14.94 25.85
C ASP A 353 -2.93 15.11 24.42
N SER A 354 -2.18 15.83 23.58
CA SER A 354 -2.60 16.15 22.21
C SER A 354 -1.39 16.48 21.32
N TYR A 355 -1.54 16.35 20.01
CA TYR A 355 -0.57 16.86 19.05
C TYR A 355 -0.38 18.38 19.12
N LEU A 356 -1.36 19.11 19.68
CA LEU A 356 -1.26 20.56 19.92
C LEU A 356 -0.33 20.93 21.07
N ASP A 357 0.12 19.96 21.87
CA ASP A 357 1.08 20.16 22.96
C ASP A 357 2.54 20.05 22.49
N LEU A 358 2.76 19.56 21.26
CA LEU A 358 4.08 19.48 20.67
C LEU A 358 4.66 20.88 20.39
N ARG A 359 5.99 21.03 20.50
CA ARG A 359 6.69 22.34 20.41
C ARG A 359 7.95 22.24 19.55
N ALA A 360 8.18 23.29 18.76
CA ALA A 360 9.38 23.43 17.93
C ALA A 360 10.60 23.97 18.69
N ASP A 361 10.48 24.23 19.99
CA ASP A 361 11.57 24.73 20.85
C ASP A 361 12.45 23.61 21.45
N GLY A 362 12.16 22.35 21.09
CA GLY A 362 12.87 21.17 21.59
C GLY A 362 12.47 20.74 23.00
N SER A 363 11.42 21.30 23.58
CA SER A 363 10.90 20.92 24.90
C SER A 363 10.02 19.66 24.87
N THR A 364 9.66 19.15 23.70
CA THR A 364 8.89 17.93 23.53
C THR A 364 9.59 16.93 22.61
N ALA A 365 9.34 15.64 22.83
CA ALA A 365 9.77 14.56 21.95
C ALA A 365 8.58 13.67 21.63
N ALA A 366 8.38 13.28 20.37
CA ALA A 366 7.27 12.43 19.94
C ALA A 366 7.64 11.63 18.69
N GLY A 367 7.52 10.30 18.75
CA GLY A 367 7.83 9.43 17.62
C GLY A 367 6.86 9.56 16.45
N CYS A 368 5.59 9.99 16.68
CA CYS A 368 4.63 10.19 15.61
C CYS A 368 3.47 11.10 16.05
N TRP A 369 3.43 12.32 15.58
CA TRP A 369 2.48 13.35 15.99
C TRP A 369 1.00 12.94 15.87
N ILE A 370 0.62 12.14 14.89
CA ILE A 370 -0.79 11.71 14.73
C ILE A 370 -1.27 10.81 15.86
N TYR A 371 -0.35 10.16 16.59
CA TYR A 371 -0.65 9.33 17.75
C TYR A 371 -0.64 10.09 19.07
N SER A 372 -0.20 11.37 19.08
CA SER A 372 -0.22 12.20 20.29
C SER A 372 -1.63 12.36 20.80
N GLY A 373 -1.83 12.01 22.07
CA GLY A 373 -3.12 11.91 22.75
C GLY A 373 -3.60 10.49 23.01
N VAL A 374 -2.92 9.45 22.48
CA VAL A 374 -3.27 8.06 22.84
C VAL A 374 -3.05 7.76 24.33
N TYR A 375 -2.18 8.53 25.00
CA TYR A 375 -1.94 8.50 26.43
C TYR A 375 -2.49 9.74 27.18
N ALA A 376 -3.45 10.46 26.64
CA ALA A 376 -4.05 11.60 27.32
C ALA A 376 -4.46 11.26 28.77
N GLY A 377 -4.13 12.15 29.73
CA GLY A 377 -4.31 11.90 31.16
C GLY A 377 -3.48 10.73 31.71
N GLY A 378 -2.42 10.32 31.05
CA GLY A 378 -1.54 9.23 31.48
C GLY A 378 -2.10 7.81 31.26
N VAL A 379 -3.25 7.67 30.58
CA VAL A 379 -3.96 6.40 30.36
C VAL A 379 -3.78 5.91 28.92
N ASN A 380 -3.44 4.63 28.73
CA ASN A 380 -3.39 4.01 27.41
C ASN A 380 -4.79 3.78 26.83
N HIS A 381 -5.29 4.73 26.06
CA HIS A 381 -6.62 4.65 25.45
C HIS A 381 -6.75 3.56 24.37
N ALA A 382 -5.65 3.07 23.80
CA ALA A 382 -5.70 1.94 22.88
C ALA A 382 -6.18 0.64 23.59
N ARG A 383 -6.07 0.56 24.93
CA ARG A 383 -6.58 -0.53 25.75
C ARG A 383 -8.07 -0.44 26.07
N ALA A 384 -8.73 0.67 25.73
CA ALA A 384 -10.15 0.86 26.06
C ALA A 384 -11.01 -0.24 25.43
N ARG A 385 -11.88 -0.84 26.25
CA ARG A 385 -12.79 -1.94 25.86
C ARG A 385 -14.09 -1.80 26.66
N THR A 386 -14.83 -0.75 26.39
CA THR A 386 -16.11 -0.51 27.07
C THR A 386 -17.14 -1.57 26.71
N ASP A 387 -17.92 -2.01 27.65
CA ASP A 387 -19.04 -2.93 27.45
C ASP A 387 -20.01 -2.41 26.39
N ARG A 388 -20.50 -3.29 25.52
CA ARG A 388 -21.39 -2.94 24.40
C ARG A 388 -22.59 -2.09 24.83
N GLU A 389 -23.14 -2.35 26.01
CA GLU A 389 -24.30 -1.65 26.54
C GLU A 389 -24.01 -0.21 27.00
N LYS A 390 -22.73 0.12 27.17
CA LYS A 390 -22.25 1.44 27.60
C LYS A 390 -21.57 2.23 26.50
N GLN A 391 -21.47 1.64 25.28
CA GLN A 391 -20.89 2.33 24.14
C GLN A 391 -21.81 3.42 23.61
N ASP A 392 -21.21 4.52 23.21
CA ASP A 392 -21.89 5.56 22.44
C ASP A 392 -22.10 5.15 20.96
N GLU A 393 -22.68 6.05 20.16
CA GLU A 393 -23.02 5.82 18.75
C GLU A 393 -21.81 5.45 17.87
N VAL A 394 -20.59 5.87 18.24
CA VAL A 394 -19.34 5.65 17.48
C VAL A 394 -18.28 4.91 18.30
N ALA A 395 -18.62 4.47 19.50
CA ALA A 395 -17.78 3.70 20.41
C ALA A 395 -16.43 4.36 20.71
N HIS A 396 -16.43 5.59 21.22
CA HIS A 396 -15.20 6.33 21.58
C HIS A 396 -14.32 5.57 22.58
N ASP A 397 -14.91 4.79 23.46
CA ASP A 397 -14.21 4.01 24.47
C ASP A 397 -13.86 2.58 24.03
N TRP A 398 -13.77 2.34 22.71
CA TRP A 398 -13.26 1.09 22.16
C TRP A 398 -12.01 1.37 21.31
N GLY A 399 -10.82 1.24 21.90
CA GLY A 399 -9.58 1.64 21.28
C GLY A 399 -9.48 3.18 21.10
N TRP A 400 -8.55 3.64 20.29
CA TRP A 400 -8.32 5.06 20.05
C TRP A 400 -8.08 5.33 18.55
N ALA A 401 -8.68 6.37 18.01
CA ALA A 401 -8.54 6.70 16.58
C ALA A 401 -7.79 8.02 16.39
N TRP A 402 -6.76 8.01 15.56
CA TRP A 402 -6.05 9.25 15.24
C TRP A 402 -6.78 10.06 14.14
N PRO A 403 -6.61 11.41 14.08
CA PRO A 403 -6.06 12.24 15.14
C PRO A 403 -7.10 12.51 16.23
N ALA A 404 -6.63 12.64 17.47
CA ALA A 404 -7.41 13.12 18.61
C ALA A 404 -8.73 12.34 18.88
N ASN A 405 -8.70 11.02 18.70
CA ASN A 405 -9.81 10.08 18.88
C ASN A 405 -11.07 10.34 18.02
N ARG A 406 -10.94 11.00 16.87
CA ARG A 406 -12.03 11.20 15.90
C ARG A 406 -12.30 9.92 15.13
N ARG A 407 -13.55 9.43 15.21
CA ARG A 407 -13.92 8.15 14.56
C ARG A 407 -14.15 8.31 13.07
N VAL A 408 -14.70 9.45 12.66
CA VAL A 408 -14.94 9.76 11.25
C VAL A 408 -14.19 11.03 10.87
N LEU A 409 -13.27 10.94 9.92
CA LEU A 409 -12.67 12.13 9.33
C LEU A 409 -13.69 12.88 8.48
N TYR A 410 -13.57 14.20 8.49
CA TYR A 410 -14.47 15.09 7.77
C TYR A 410 -15.91 15.05 8.32
N ASN A 411 -16.07 14.80 9.63
CA ASN A 411 -17.36 14.70 10.26
C ASN A 411 -18.16 16.02 10.19
N ARG A 412 -17.48 17.19 9.99
CA ARG A 412 -18.13 18.46 9.66
C ARG A 412 -19.07 18.34 8.45
N ALA A 413 -18.77 17.48 7.48
CA ALA A 413 -19.60 17.25 6.30
C ALA A 413 -20.96 16.59 6.62
N SER A 414 -21.19 16.10 7.85
CA SER A 414 -22.49 15.60 8.30
C SER A 414 -23.48 16.72 8.61
N ALA A 415 -23.02 17.97 8.69
CA ALA A 415 -23.86 19.16 8.86
C ALA A 415 -23.83 20.04 7.59
N ASP A 416 -24.92 20.82 7.40
CA ASP A 416 -25.00 21.80 6.33
C ASP A 416 -24.10 23.03 6.60
N PRO A 417 -23.97 23.98 5.66
CA PRO A 417 -23.15 25.19 5.89
C PRO A 417 -23.52 25.99 7.12
N ASP A 418 -24.80 25.97 7.53
CA ASP A 418 -25.30 26.68 8.72
C ASP A 418 -25.08 25.88 10.02
N GLY A 419 -24.49 24.66 9.91
CA GLY A 419 -24.22 23.77 11.04
C GLY A 419 -25.38 22.86 11.46
N ASN A 420 -26.48 22.84 10.73
CA ASN A 420 -27.59 21.94 11.02
C ASN A 420 -27.33 20.54 10.46
N PRO A 421 -27.81 19.46 11.12
CA PRO A 421 -27.70 18.13 10.54
C PRO A 421 -28.44 18.02 9.20
N TRP A 422 -27.87 17.32 8.22
CA TRP A 422 -28.55 17.02 6.98
C TRP A 422 -29.84 16.22 7.19
N SER A 423 -29.85 15.34 8.17
CA SER A 423 -31.04 14.62 8.67
C SER A 423 -30.76 14.07 10.07
N GLU A 424 -31.82 13.80 10.84
CA GLU A 424 -31.70 13.17 12.16
C GLU A 424 -31.07 11.77 12.11
N ARG A 425 -31.31 11.02 11.04
CA ARG A 425 -30.79 9.68 10.86
C ARG A 425 -29.31 9.65 10.51
N LYS A 426 -28.76 10.71 9.91
CA LYS A 426 -27.39 10.79 9.39
C LYS A 426 -26.59 11.91 10.05
N LYS A 427 -27.02 12.42 11.17
CA LYS A 427 -26.25 13.38 11.95
C LYS A 427 -25.08 12.69 12.62
N LEU A 428 -23.96 13.37 12.70
CA LEU A 428 -22.76 12.93 13.41
C LEU A 428 -22.24 14.06 14.31
N VAL A 429 -22.00 15.24 13.74
CA VAL A 429 -21.73 16.48 14.47
C VAL A 429 -22.66 17.58 13.97
N TRP A 430 -22.97 18.56 14.84
CA TRP A 430 -23.77 19.72 14.50
C TRP A 430 -23.45 20.89 15.42
N TRP A 431 -23.84 22.10 15.01
CA TRP A 431 -23.65 23.31 15.79
C TRP A 431 -24.86 23.48 16.78
N ASP A 432 -24.51 23.58 18.06
CA ASP A 432 -25.49 23.95 19.11
C ASP A 432 -25.41 25.47 19.31
N ALA A 433 -26.46 26.17 18.82
CA ALA A 433 -26.51 27.63 18.87
C ALA A 433 -26.69 28.18 20.31
N ASP A 434 -27.33 27.43 21.20
CA ASP A 434 -27.54 27.85 22.60
C ASP A 434 -26.23 27.74 23.38
N ARG A 435 -25.44 26.67 23.15
CA ARG A 435 -24.14 26.46 23.78
C ARG A 435 -23.00 27.17 23.03
N ARG A 436 -23.23 27.58 21.80
CA ARG A 436 -22.25 28.13 20.89
C ARG A 436 -21.01 27.20 20.74
N GLU A 437 -21.31 25.94 20.49
CA GLU A 437 -20.27 24.93 20.27
C GLU A 437 -20.74 23.83 19.31
N TRP A 438 -19.77 23.22 18.63
CA TRP A 438 -19.99 21.97 17.92
C TRP A 438 -20.13 20.84 18.90
N THR A 439 -21.17 20.04 18.73
CA THR A 439 -21.49 18.86 19.51
C THR A 439 -21.88 17.69 18.61
N GLY A 440 -22.06 16.51 19.16
CA GLY A 440 -22.52 15.35 18.39
C GLY A 440 -22.08 14.01 18.96
N HIS A 441 -22.15 13.00 18.09
CA HIS A 441 -21.78 11.63 18.41
C HIS A 441 -20.29 11.35 18.19
N ASP A 442 -19.57 12.25 17.55
CA ASP A 442 -18.12 12.18 17.36
C ASP A 442 -17.44 13.47 17.82
N ILE A 443 -16.14 13.44 18.00
CA ILE A 443 -15.33 14.62 18.31
C ILE A 443 -15.30 15.52 17.08
N PRO A 444 -15.76 16.80 17.17
CA PRO A 444 -15.79 17.70 16.04
C PRO A 444 -14.43 17.88 15.36
N ASP A 445 -14.43 18.02 14.05
CA ASP A 445 -13.21 18.28 13.26
C ASP A 445 -12.61 19.65 13.51
N PHE A 446 -13.45 20.64 13.80
CA PHE A 446 -13.01 21.98 14.14
C PHE A 446 -12.83 22.16 15.64
N PRO A 447 -12.11 23.21 16.06
CA PRO A 447 -12.21 23.70 17.41
C PRO A 447 -13.69 23.96 17.74
N LYS A 448 -14.14 23.36 18.83
CA LYS A 448 -15.59 23.23 19.09
C LYS A 448 -16.37 24.56 19.21
N HIS A 449 -15.67 25.67 19.38
CA HIS A 449 -16.28 27.00 19.52
C HIS A 449 -16.21 27.86 18.23
N THR A 450 -15.68 27.34 17.13
CA THR A 450 -15.66 28.03 15.83
C THR A 450 -17.04 27.94 15.17
N PRO A 451 -17.82 29.03 15.09
CA PRO A 451 -19.19 28.97 14.57
C PRO A 451 -19.21 28.74 13.05
N PRO A 452 -20.32 28.22 12.49
CA PRO A 452 -20.44 27.94 11.04
C PRO A 452 -20.22 29.18 10.15
N ASP A 453 -20.60 30.36 10.64
CA ASP A 453 -20.44 31.64 9.93
C ASP A 453 -19.08 32.29 10.10
N PHE A 454 -18.17 31.66 10.86
CA PHE A 454 -16.80 32.16 11.01
C PHE A 454 -16.08 32.24 9.66
N ARG A 455 -15.43 33.36 9.44
CA ARG A 455 -14.53 33.57 8.29
C ARG A 455 -13.19 34.06 8.78
N PRO A 456 -12.09 33.36 8.43
CA PRO A 456 -10.75 33.79 8.81
C PRO A 456 -10.39 35.09 8.11
N GLU A 457 -9.58 35.92 8.78
CA GLU A 457 -8.98 37.11 8.17
C GLU A 457 -7.78 36.72 7.28
N ASP A 458 -7.39 37.63 6.39
CA ASP A 458 -6.19 37.48 5.59
C ASP A 458 -4.95 37.44 6.51
N GLY A 459 -4.20 36.34 6.46
CA GLY A 459 -3.03 36.16 7.32
C GLY A 459 -3.27 35.25 8.53
N ASP A 460 -4.52 34.87 8.83
CA ASP A 460 -4.78 33.87 9.85
C ASP A 460 -4.12 32.54 9.51
N ALA A 461 -3.59 31.87 10.52
CA ALA A 461 -2.87 30.62 10.38
C ALA A 461 -3.31 29.60 11.45
N GLY A 462 -2.96 28.34 11.23
CA GLY A 462 -3.26 27.25 12.16
C GLY A 462 -4.63 26.58 11.94
N PRO A 463 -5.02 25.67 12.85
CA PRO A 463 -6.30 24.95 12.75
C PRO A 463 -7.53 25.86 12.74
N ASP A 464 -7.46 26.97 13.46
CA ASP A 464 -8.55 27.94 13.61
C ASP A 464 -8.73 28.86 12.39
N ALA A 465 -7.85 28.80 11.43
CA ALA A 465 -7.87 29.63 10.23
C ALA A 465 -8.74 29.06 9.08
N LEU A 466 -9.38 27.92 9.27
CA LEU A 466 -10.39 27.39 8.34
C LEU A 466 -11.75 28.08 8.56
N ALA A 467 -12.50 28.27 7.49
CA ALA A 467 -13.87 28.79 7.61
C ALA A 467 -14.77 27.78 8.36
N GLY A 468 -15.71 28.26 9.15
CA GLY A 468 -16.55 27.44 10.00
C GLY A 468 -17.48 26.47 9.25
N ASP A 469 -17.69 26.71 7.94
CA ASP A 469 -18.45 25.84 7.05
C ASP A 469 -17.59 24.90 6.16
N ASP A 470 -16.27 24.99 6.25
CA ASP A 470 -15.35 24.13 5.50
C ASP A 470 -15.31 22.71 6.08
N PRO A 471 -15.69 21.66 5.32
CA PRO A 471 -15.83 20.31 5.86
C PRO A 471 -14.56 19.45 5.82
N PHE A 472 -13.48 19.88 5.14
CA PHE A 472 -12.30 19.03 4.86
C PHE A 472 -11.03 19.60 5.48
N ILE A 473 -10.82 19.29 6.74
CA ILE A 473 -9.80 19.84 7.62
C ILE A 473 -8.35 19.54 7.23
N MET A 474 -8.13 18.52 6.39
CA MET A 474 -6.78 18.13 5.96
C MET A 474 -6.20 19.05 4.87
N GLN A 475 -7.03 19.88 4.25
CA GLN A 475 -6.62 20.82 3.22
C GLN A 475 -6.69 22.26 3.76
N ALA A 476 -5.73 23.08 3.36
CA ALA A 476 -5.66 24.48 3.78
C ALA A 476 -6.85 25.33 3.32
N ASP A 477 -7.52 24.94 2.24
CA ASP A 477 -8.71 25.61 1.72
C ASP A 477 -10.03 25.00 2.25
N GLY A 478 -9.97 24.02 3.14
CA GLY A 478 -11.10 23.38 3.75
C GLY A 478 -11.99 22.56 2.81
N LYS A 479 -11.50 22.23 1.59
CA LYS A 479 -12.26 21.59 0.52
C LYS A 479 -11.71 20.25 0.12
N ALA A 480 -12.56 19.39 -0.42
CA ALA A 480 -12.13 18.14 -1.06
C ALA A 480 -11.62 18.41 -2.48
N TRP A 481 -10.45 17.90 -2.78
CA TRP A 481 -9.86 18.00 -4.09
C TRP A 481 -10.27 16.83 -5.00
N LEU A 482 -11.05 17.13 -6.04
CA LEU A 482 -11.44 16.15 -7.06
C LEU A 482 -10.27 15.79 -8.00
N PHE A 483 -9.21 16.53 -7.97
CA PHE A 483 -7.96 16.27 -8.67
C PHE A 483 -6.79 16.59 -7.74
N ALA A 484 -5.64 16.00 -8.02
CA ALA A 484 -4.41 16.27 -7.27
C ALA A 484 -3.42 17.01 -8.19
N PRO A 485 -3.38 18.34 -8.18
CA PRO A 485 -2.63 19.13 -9.15
C PRO A 485 -1.11 18.95 -9.06
N SER A 486 -0.61 18.42 -7.94
CA SER A 486 0.82 18.27 -7.67
C SER A 486 1.28 16.82 -7.50
N GLY A 487 0.39 15.84 -7.56
CA GLY A 487 0.73 14.49 -7.13
C GLY A 487 0.24 13.33 -8.00
N VAL A 488 -0.47 13.60 -9.10
CA VAL A 488 -0.96 12.55 -10.01
C VAL A 488 -0.27 12.67 -11.35
N VAL A 489 0.62 11.72 -11.63
CA VAL A 489 1.49 11.72 -12.84
C VAL A 489 0.67 11.54 -14.11
N ASP A 490 -0.42 10.79 -14.06
CA ASP A 490 -1.28 10.47 -15.19
C ASP A 490 -2.45 11.44 -15.37
N GLY A 491 -2.36 12.60 -14.76
CA GLY A 491 -3.26 13.72 -14.96
C GLY A 491 -4.46 13.76 -13.98
N PRO A 492 -5.17 14.90 -13.94
CA PRO A 492 -6.16 15.20 -12.93
C PRO A 492 -7.50 14.47 -13.09
N LEU A 493 -7.82 14.01 -14.30
CA LEU A 493 -9.10 13.40 -14.63
C LEU A 493 -8.93 11.93 -15.00
N PRO A 494 -9.55 10.98 -14.25
CA PRO A 494 -9.51 9.57 -14.62
C PRO A 494 -9.95 9.35 -16.08
N THR A 495 -9.12 8.66 -16.83
CA THR A 495 -9.31 8.39 -18.26
C THR A 495 -9.13 6.90 -18.51
N HIS A 496 -9.94 6.32 -19.38
CA HIS A 496 -9.82 4.93 -19.76
C HIS A 496 -8.54 4.68 -20.58
N TYR A 497 -7.79 3.66 -20.19
CA TYR A 497 -6.75 3.02 -20.97
C TYR A 497 -6.89 1.50 -20.85
N GLU A 498 -6.43 0.78 -21.87
CA GLU A 498 -6.27 -0.66 -21.77
C GLU A 498 -5.13 -1.01 -20.80
N PRO A 499 -5.16 -2.20 -20.18
CA PRO A 499 -4.01 -2.75 -19.47
C PRO A 499 -2.76 -2.79 -20.37
N HIS A 500 -1.59 -2.93 -19.76
CA HIS A 500 -0.34 -3.04 -20.53
C HIS A 500 -0.38 -4.20 -21.52
N GLU A 501 -0.86 -5.35 -21.08
CA GLU A 501 -1.18 -6.49 -21.95
C GLU A 501 -2.69 -6.62 -22.09
N SER A 502 -3.21 -6.51 -23.29
CA SER A 502 -4.62 -6.68 -23.60
C SER A 502 -4.77 -7.53 -24.86
N PRO A 503 -5.76 -8.44 -24.94
CA PRO A 503 -6.04 -9.20 -26.14
C PRO A 503 -6.74 -8.34 -27.21
N MET A 504 -6.91 -7.03 -26.95
CA MET A 504 -7.63 -6.10 -27.78
C MET A 504 -6.89 -4.79 -27.98
N ARG A 505 -7.15 -4.14 -29.09
CA ARG A 505 -6.81 -2.74 -29.29
C ARG A 505 -7.72 -1.87 -28.45
N ASN A 506 -7.18 -0.75 -27.90
CA ASN A 506 -8.01 0.23 -27.22
C ASN A 506 -9.14 0.71 -28.15
N PRO A 507 -10.41 0.48 -27.81
CA PRO A 507 -11.52 0.82 -28.71
C PRO A 507 -11.86 2.31 -28.73
N LEU A 508 -11.27 3.10 -27.85
CA LEU A 508 -11.58 4.52 -27.66
C LEU A 508 -10.49 5.44 -28.20
N TYR A 509 -9.21 5.03 -28.09
CA TYR A 509 -8.06 5.90 -28.40
C TYR A 509 -6.99 5.14 -29.18
N GLY A 510 -6.19 5.88 -29.95
CA GLY A 510 -4.99 5.34 -30.57
C GLY A 510 -3.91 4.94 -29.54
N GLN A 511 -3.93 5.53 -28.35
CA GLN A 511 -3.07 5.18 -27.25
C GLN A 511 -3.58 3.90 -26.55
N GLN A 512 -2.81 2.81 -26.58
CA GLN A 512 -3.20 1.51 -26.05
C GLN A 512 -3.33 1.55 -24.51
N GLY A 513 -2.25 1.72 -23.81
CA GLY A 513 -2.20 1.79 -22.35
C GLY A 513 -1.81 3.19 -21.85
N SER A 514 -1.84 3.42 -20.54
CA SER A 514 -1.38 4.68 -19.95
C SER A 514 0.04 5.01 -20.42
N PRO A 515 0.27 6.18 -21.04
CA PRO A 515 1.60 6.53 -21.58
C PRO A 515 2.66 6.72 -20.48
N VAL A 516 2.22 6.99 -19.26
CA VAL A 516 3.09 7.25 -18.11
C VAL A 516 3.21 6.06 -17.16
N ARG A 517 2.57 4.90 -17.49
CA ARG A 517 2.77 3.67 -16.71
C ARG A 517 4.25 3.32 -16.68
N LYS A 518 4.72 2.77 -15.57
CA LYS A 518 6.13 2.42 -15.44
C LYS A 518 6.35 0.96 -15.88
N VAL A 519 7.19 0.78 -16.88
CA VAL A 519 7.61 -0.55 -17.37
C VAL A 519 9.12 -0.60 -17.37
N TYR A 520 9.69 -1.65 -16.79
CA TYR A 520 11.13 -1.90 -16.91
C TYR A 520 11.39 -2.63 -18.22
N GLY A 521 11.91 -1.90 -19.22
CA GLY A 521 12.26 -2.41 -20.56
C GLY A 521 13.55 -3.22 -20.52
N ARG A 522 13.46 -4.44 -20.00
CA ARG A 522 14.59 -5.37 -19.84
C ARG A 522 14.31 -6.65 -20.62
N GLY A 523 15.37 -7.30 -21.14
CA GLY A 523 15.24 -8.57 -21.84
C GLY A 523 14.70 -9.70 -20.95
N ASP A 524 14.90 -9.62 -19.65
CA ASP A 524 14.38 -10.56 -18.66
C ASP A 524 12.94 -10.24 -18.18
N ASN A 525 12.35 -9.11 -18.62
CA ASN A 525 10.97 -8.72 -18.35
C ASN A 525 10.16 -8.54 -19.67
N PRO A 526 10.02 -9.60 -20.50
CA PRO A 526 9.33 -9.49 -21.77
C PRO A 526 7.83 -9.30 -21.57
N SER A 527 7.20 -8.49 -22.43
CA SER A 527 5.75 -8.31 -22.48
C SER A 527 5.15 -9.04 -23.67
N ASN A 528 3.92 -9.56 -23.48
CA ASN A 528 3.16 -10.14 -24.58
C ASN A 528 2.68 -9.03 -25.52
N PRO A 529 2.82 -9.19 -26.83
CA PRO A 529 2.33 -8.18 -27.78
C PRO A 529 0.81 -8.13 -27.79
N ALA A 530 0.27 -6.91 -27.94
CA ALA A 530 -1.17 -6.69 -28.11
C ALA A 530 -1.55 -6.61 -29.60
N PRO A 531 -2.75 -7.04 -30.02
CA PRO A 531 -3.22 -6.80 -31.38
C PRO A 531 -3.28 -5.28 -31.67
N PRO A 532 -2.97 -4.83 -32.89
CA PRO A 532 -2.70 -5.59 -34.10
C PRO A 532 -1.22 -5.93 -34.34
N GLU A 533 -0.40 -5.88 -33.33
CA GLU A 533 1.00 -6.26 -33.47
C GLU A 533 1.12 -7.73 -33.91
N ALA A 534 2.13 -8.01 -34.73
CA ALA A 534 2.37 -9.37 -35.20
C ALA A 534 2.58 -10.30 -33.99
N GLY A 535 1.81 -11.38 -33.97
CA GLY A 535 1.86 -12.35 -32.87
C GLY A 535 0.98 -12.04 -31.67
N GLY A 536 0.19 -10.98 -31.67
CA GLY A 536 -0.76 -10.66 -30.59
C GLY A 536 -1.80 -11.76 -30.35
N GLU A 537 -2.08 -12.60 -31.35
CA GLU A 537 -2.96 -13.75 -31.27
C GLU A 537 -2.34 -14.98 -30.57
N VAL A 538 -1.05 -14.96 -30.28
CA VAL A 538 -0.35 -16.08 -29.61
C VAL A 538 -0.78 -16.23 -28.15
N PHE A 539 -1.18 -15.12 -27.51
CA PHE A 539 -1.67 -15.08 -26.15
C PHE A 539 -3.11 -14.51 -26.11
N PRO A 540 -4.12 -15.26 -26.59
CA PRO A 540 -5.45 -14.73 -26.88
C PRO A 540 -6.36 -14.52 -25.68
N PHE A 541 -5.99 -15.00 -24.50
CA PHE A 541 -6.85 -15.01 -23.30
C PHE A 541 -6.39 -14.01 -22.25
N VAL A 542 -7.34 -13.53 -21.47
CA VAL A 542 -7.05 -12.67 -20.31
C VAL A 542 -6.73 -13.55 -19.10
N PHE A 543 -5.56 -13.35 -18.53
CA PHE A 543 -5.14 -13.97 -17.28
C PHE A 543 -5.39 -13.03 -16.09
N THR A 544 -5.90 -13.58 -14.98
CA THR A 544 -6.06 -12.87 -13.71
C THR A 544 -5.52 -13.71 -12.55
N ALA A 545 -4.58 -13.14 -11.79
CA ALA A 545 -4.18 -13.73 -10.51
C ALA A 545 -5.19 -13.37 -9.42
N ALA A 546 -5.54 -14.36 -8.60
CA ALA A 546 -6.60 -14.23 -7.62
C ALA A 546 -6.27 -14.86 -6.26
N ARG A 547 -7.21 -14.81 -5.32
CA ARG A 547 -7.06 -15.26 -3.93
C ARG A 547 -8.15 -16.22 -3.53
N LEU A 548 -7.82 -17.08 -2.58
CA LEU A 548 -8.72 -17.98 -1.87
C LEU A 548 -8.79 -17.58 -0.39
N THR A 549 -9.72 -18.18 0.35
CA THR A 549 -9.86 -18.01 1.80
C THR A 549 -8.98 -18.99 2.60
N GLU A 550 -8.69 -20.15 2.02
CA GLU A 550 -7.95 -21.24 2.64
C GLU A 550 -6.45 -20.95 2.74
N HIS A 551 -5.91 -20.17 1.81
CA HIS A 551 -4.50 -19.80 1.83
C HIS A 551 -4.31 -18.28 1.93
N HIS A 552 -3.28 -17.89 2.67
CA HIS A 552 -2.97 -16.48 2.96
C HIS A 552 -1.80 -15.97 2.12
N THR A 553 -1.98 -14.84 1.45
CA THR A 553 -0.95 -14.17 0.61
C THR A 553 -0.18 -15.13 -0.31
N ALA A 554 1.14 -15.19 -0.24
CA ALA A 554 1.98 -16.15 -0.99
C ALA A 554 1.87 -17.60 -0.51
N GLY A 555 1.05 -17.88 0.52
CA GLY A 555 0.80 -19.22 1.02
C GLY A 555 1.90 -19.85 1.89
N GLY A 556 3.04 -19.21 2.07
CA GLY A 556 4.20 -19.76 2.78
C GLY A 556 3.88 -20.24 4.20
N MET A 557 3.02 -19.54 4.93
CA MET A 557 2.55 -19.96 6.26
C MET A 557 1.41 -20.96 6.18
N SER A 558 0.36 -20.68 5.40
CA SER A 558 -0.87 -21.46 5.37
C SER A 558 -0.66 -22.86 4.79
N ARG A 559 0.24 -23.01 3.82
CA ARG A 559 0.62 -24.33 3.25
C ARG A 559 1.39 -25.24 4.21
N GLN A 560 1.86 -24.68 5.36
CA GLN A 560 2.43 -25.49 6.46
C GLN A 560 1.37 -26.05 7.41
N LEU A 561 0.13 -25.56 7.36
CA LEU A 561 -0.97 -25.98 8.23
C LEU A 561 -1.74 -27.14 7.57
N ALA A 562 -1.75 -28.29 8.24
CA ALA A 562 -2.28 -29.53 7.67
C ALA A 562 -3.76 -29.41 7.24
N TYR A 563 -4.61 -28.82 8.08
CA TYR A 563 -6.04 -28.69 7.78
C TYR A 563 -6.35 -27.68 6.64
N LEU A 564 -5.56 -26.60 6.50
CA LEU A 564 -5.71 -25.70 5.35
C LEU A 564 -5.23 -26.35 4.05
N SER A 565 -4.14 -27.12 4.14
CA SER A 565 -3.62 -27.91 3.01
C SER A 565 -4.59 -29.02 2.59
N GLU A 566 -5.32 -29.62 3.54
CA GLU A 566 -6.37 -30.59 3.26
C GLU A 566 -7.58 -29.95 2.57
N LEU A 567 -8.01 -28.77 3.03
CA LEU A 567 -9.13 -28.04 2.44
C LEU A 567 -8.85 -27.59 1.00
N GLN A 568 -7.63 -27.18 0.71
CA GLN A 568 -7.21 -26.74 -0.63
C GLN A 568 -5.81 -27.27 -0.97
N PRO A 569 -5.75 -28.55 -1.45
CA PRO A 569 -4.46 -29.22 -1.63
C PRO A 569 -3.74 -28.91 -2.94
N SER A 570 -4.45 -28.42 -3.96
CA SER A 570 -3.89 -28.31 -5.31
C SER A 570 -4.10 -26.95 -5.92
N LEU A 571 -3.07 -26.46 -6.62
CA LEU A 571 -3.20 -25.33 -7.53
C LEU A 571 -4.16 -25.72 -8.68
N PHE A 572 -5.06 -24.81 -9.02
CA PHE A 572 -6.01 -25.00 -10.10
C PHE A 572 -6.13 -23.75 -10.99
N VAL A 573 -6.65 -23.96 -12.19
CA VAL A 573 -6.99 -22.92 -13.16
C VAL A 573 -8.47 -22.99 -13.50
N GLU A 574 -9.19 -21.89 -13.28
CA GLU A 574 -10.60 -21.78 -13.66
C GLU A 574 -10.74 -21.34 -15.11
N VAL A 575 -11.57 -22.05 -15.84
CA VAL A 575 -11.93 -21.77 -17.23
C VAL A 575 -13.42 -21.96 -17.46
N SER A 576 -13.96 -21.25 -18.45
CA SER A 576 -15.36 -21.46 -18.88
C SER A 576 -15.53 -22.78 -19.60
N PRO A 577 -16.76 -23.38 -19.63
CA PRO A 577 -17.04 -24.54 -20.44
C PRO A 577 -16.71 -24.33 -21.93
N GLN A 578 -16.91 -23.11 -22.45
CA GLN A 578 -16.62 -22.76 -23.83
C GLN A 578 -15.11 -22.81 -24.12
N LEU A 579 -14.28 -22.23 -23.23
CA LEU A 579 -12.82 -22.30 -23.35
C LEU A 579 -12.32 -23.73 -23.20
N ALA A 580 -12.88 -24.49 -22.27
CA ALA A 580 -12.54 -25.88 -22.09
C ALA A 580 -12.79 -26.73 -23.36
N ALA A 581 -13.95 -26.53 -23.99
CA ALA A 581 -14.28 -27.20 -25.25
C ALA A 581 -13.36 -26.76 -26.42
N GLU A 582 -13.05 -25.45 -26.52
CA GLU A 582 -12.16 -24.88 -27.55
C GLU A 582 -10.74 -25.46 -27.48
N ARG A 583 -10.23 -25.66 -26.26
CA ARG A 583 -8.85 -26.09 -26.00
C ARG A 583 -8.70 -27.58 -25.70
N GLY A 584 -9.79 -28.32 -25.64
CA GLY A 584 -9.78 -29.75 -25.29
C GLY A 584 -9.33 -29.99 -23.83
N LEU A 585 -9.78 -29.12 -22.91
CA LEU A 585 -9.49 -29.24 -21.48
C LEU A 585 -10.60 -30.03 -20.79
N GLU A 586 -10.22 -30.99 -19.96
CA GLU A 586 -11.16 -31.76 -19.15
C GLU A 586 -11.09 -31.36 -17.69
N HIS A 587 -12.23 -31.40 -17.00
CA HIS A 587 -12.31 -31.05 -15.57
C HIS A 587 -11.42 -31.96 -14.73
N LEU A 588 -10.60 -31.40 -13.86
CA LEU A 588 -9.59 -32.06 -13.02
C LEU A 588 -8.35 -32.59 -13.74
N ASP A 589 -8.29 -32.53 -15.06
CA ASP A 589 -7.06 -32.86 -15.78
C ASP A 589 -5.99 -31.80 -15.59
N TRP A 590 -4.76 -32.12 -16.00
CA TRP A 590 -3.67 -31.18 -16.01
C TRP A 590 -3.73 -30.28 -17.25
N ALA A 591 -3.53 -29.00 -17.01
CA ALA A 591 -3.22 -28.02 -18.05
C ALA A 591 -2.05 -27.13 -17.59
N HIS A 592 -1.47 -26.42 -18.53
CA HIS A 592 -0.54 -25.34 -18.20
C HIS A 592 -0.93 -24.04 -18.88
N VAL A 593 -0.76 -22.94 -18.13
CA VAL A 593 -0.94 -21.59 -18.60
C VAL A 593 0.43 -21.02 -18.98
N VAL A 594 0.54 -20.40 -20.15
CA VAL A 594 1.81 -19.90 -20.69
C VAL A 594 1.71 -18.41 -21.07
N THR A 595 2.75 -17.67 -20.73
CA THR A 595 3.01 -16.29 -21.16
C THR A 595 4.40 -16.20 -21.79
N SER A 596 4.83 -15.02 -22.22
CA SER A 596 6.21 -14.83 -22.69
C SER A 596 7.27 -15.03 -21.57
N ARG A 597 6.86 -15.11 -20.31
CA ARG A 597 7.76 -15.16 -19.14
C ARG A 597 7.90 -16.55 -18.56
N ALA A 598 6.78 -17.26 -18.43
CA ALA A 598 6.71 -18.55 -17.74
C ALA A 598 5.60 -19.44 -18.29
N ALA A 599 5.65 -20.70 -17.91
CA ALA A 599 4.52 -21.64 -17.99
C ALA A 599 4.29 -22.29 -16.63
N VAL A 600 3.02 -22.42 -16.21
CA VAL A 600 2.59 -22.84 -14.88
C VAL A 600 1.58 -23.99 -14.99
N ASP A 601 1.86 -25.11 -14.34
CA ASP A 601 0.99 -26.28 -14.28
C ASP A 601 -0.15 -26.08 -13.26
N ALA A 602 -1.37 -26.49 -13.63
CA ALA A 602 -2.50 -26.49 -12.72
C ALA A 602 -3.54 -27.56 -13.06
N ARG A 603 -4.41 -27.90 -12.09
CA ARG A 603 -5.61 -28.70 -12.36
C ARG A 603 -6.70 -27.83 -12.97
N VAL A 604 -7.37 -28.30 -13.99
CA VAL A 604 -8.46 -27.58 -14.64
C VAL A 604 -9.73 -27.62 -13.80
N LEU A 605 -10.29 -26.47 -13.51
CA LEU A 605 -11.62 -26.31 -12.93
C LEU A 605 -12.54 -25.68 -13.97
N VAL A 606 -13.35 -26.51 -14.65
CA VAL A 606 -14.37 -26.02 -15.57
C VAL A 606 -15.57 -25.51 -14.79
N THR A 607 -15.92 -24.23 -14.97
CA THR A 607 -16.98 -23.58 -14.18
C THR A 607 -17.73 -22.53 -14.98
N GLU A 608 -19.08 -22.51 -14.83
CA GLU A 608 -19.94 -21.50 -15.48
C GLU A 608 -19.80 -20.09 -14.89
N ARG A 609 -19.14 -19.93 -13.73
CA ARG A 609 -18.88 -18.59 -13.18
C ARG A 609 -17.81 -17.82 -13.99
N MET A 610 -16.95 -18.54 -14.74
CA MET A 610 -15.99 -17.96 -15.66
C MET A 610 -16.64 -17.70 -17.02
N ARG A 611 -17.41 -16.61 -17.10
CA ARG A 611 -18.09 -16.26 -18.35
C ARG A 611 -17.15 -15.56 -19.31
N PRO A 612 -17.17 -15.88 -20.61
CA PRO A 612 -16.47 -15.11 -21.62
C PRO A 612 -16.97 -13.68 -21.64
N LEU A 613 -16.07 -12.74 -21.82
CA LEU A 613 -16.39 -11.32 -22.05
C LEU A 613 -16.78 -11.08 -23.49
N ARG A 614 -17.72 -10.17 -23.73
CA ARG A 614 -18.08 -9.69 -25.06
C ARG A 614 -17.59 -8.25 -25.20
N LEU A 615 -16.42 -8.08 -25.85
CA LEU A 615 -15.74 -6.81 -25.95
C LEU A 615 -15.67 -6.41 -27.43
N ASP A 616 -16.22 -5.24 -27.78
CA ASP A 616 -16.21 -4.69 -29.14
C ASP A 616 -16.61 -5.74 -30.22
N GLY A 617 -17.65 -6.54 -29.93
CA GLY A 617 -18.17 -7.59 -30.79
C GLY A 617 -17.36 -8.91 -30.79
N ARG A 618 -16.29 -9.02 -30.03
CA ARG A 618 -15.46 -10.23 -29.88
C ARG A 618 -15.79 -10.99 -28.60
N VAL A 619 -15.60 -12.30 -28.65
CA VAL A 619 -15.60 -13.14 -27.44
C VAL A 619 -14.18 -13.27 -26.93
N VAL A 620 -13.94 -12.85 -25.67
CA VAL A 620 -12.66 -12.93 -25.00
C VAL A 620 -12.79 -13.81 -23.77
N HIS A 621 -12.03 -14.90 -23.77
CA HIS A 621 -12.02 -15.85 -22.64
C HIS A 621 -11.10 -15.36 -21.52
N GLN A 622 -11.46 -15.71 -20.32
CA GLN A 622 -10.71 -15.43 -19.09
C GLN A 622 -10.14 -16.72 -18.51
N VAL A 623 -8.95 -16.62 -17.95
CA VAL A 623 -8.23 -17.65 -17.23
C VAL A 623 -7.90 -17.12 -15.84
N TRP A 624 -8.35 -17.77 -14.79
CA TRP A 624 -8.21 -17.33 -13.41
C TRP A 624 -7.40 -18.34 -12.61
N MET A 625 -6.38 -17.90 -11.85
CA MET A 625 -5.55 -18.76 -11.02
C MET A 625 -5.30 -18.15 -9.65
N PRO A 626 -5.41 -18.91 -8.55
CA PRO A 626 -4.99 -18.47 -7.23
C PRO A 626 -3.47 -18.54 -7.10
N TYR A 627 -2.83 -17.48 -6.54
CA TYR A 627 -1.37 -17.34 -6.52
C TYR A 627 -0.69 -17.85 -5.24
N HIS A 628 -1.36 -18.65 -4.45
CA HIS A 628 -0.90 -19.07 -3.12
C HIS A 628 0.09 -20.22 -3.09
N TRP A 629 0.48 -20.80 -4.22
CA TRP A 629 1.36 -21.96 -4.30
C TRP A 629 2.80 -21.57 -4.63
N GLY A 630 3.70 -22.39 -4.14
CA GLY A 630 5.13 -22.36 -4.37
C GLY A 630 5.74 -23.74 -4.14
N PRO A 631 7.06 -23.91 -4.34
CA PRO A 631 7.73 -25.21 -4.26
C PRO A 631 7.93 -25.74 -2.83
N SER A 632 7.52 -25.02 -1.78
CA SER A 632 7.69 -25.43 -0.38
C SER A 632 6.36 -25.56 0.34
N GLY A 633 6.27 -26.43 1.36
CA GLY A 633 5.10 -26.62 2.21
C GLY A 633 4.59 -28.06 2.22
N LYS A 634 3.43 -28.29 2.88
CA LYS A 634 2.75 -29.59 2.87
C LYS A 634 2.04 -29.86 1.55
N VAL A 635 1.67 -28.80 0.85
CA VAL A 635 1.15 -28.81 -0.51
C VAL A 635 2.00 -27.85 -1.34
N GLU A 636 2.37 -28.29 -2.52
CA GLU A 636 3.29 -27.60 -3.42
C GLU A 636 2.62 -27.34 -4.78
N GLY A 637 3.17 -26.39 -5.53
CA GLY A 637 2.73 -26.05 -6.88
C GLY A 637 3.63 -25.01 -7.51
N ASP A 638 3.41 -24.77 -8.78
CA ASP A 638 4.15 -23.76 -9.53
C ASP A 638 3.81 -22.32 -9.04
N VAL A 639 4.71 -21.39 -9.24
CA VAL A 639 4.55 -19.98 -8.85
C VAL A 639 3.74 -19.22 -9.92
N VAL A 640 2.48 -18.94 -9.61
CA VAL A 640 1.54 -18.29 -10.55
C VAL A 640 1.99 -16.89 -10.96
N ASN A 641 2.60 -16.15 -10.05
CA ASN A 641 3.07 -14.80 -10.33
C ASN A 641 4.29 -14.73 -11.27
N ASP A 642 4.89 -15.86 -11.63
CA ASP A 642 5.88 -15.93 -12.72
C ASP A 642 5.26 -15.64 -14.09
N LEU A 643 3.94 -15.81 -14.24
CA LEU A 643 3.22 -15.46 -15.45
C LEU A 643 3.13 -13.93 -15.68
N LEU A 644 3.32 -13.12 -14.63
CA LEU A 644 3.17 -11.67 -14.65
C LEU A 644 4.48 -10.96 -14.98
N GLY A 645 4.39 -9.83 -15.68
CA GLY A 645 5.51 -8.90 -15.88
C GLY A 645 5.55 -7.80 -14.81
N VAL A 646 6.66 -7.07 -14.77
CA VAL A 646 6.78 -5.88 -13.91
C VAL A 646 6.31 -4.66 -14.68
N VAL A 647 5.05 -4.29 -14.43
CA VAL A 647 4.38 -3.10 -14.93
C VAL A 647 3.69 -2.43 -13.75
N LEU A 648 3.89 -1.13 -13.57
CA LEU A 648 3.49 -0.43 -12.34
C LEU A 648 2.59 0.76 -12.63
N ASP A 649 1.70 1.04 -11.67
CA ASP A 649 1.00 2.32 -11.57
C ASP A 649 2.00 3.45 -11.36
N PRO A 650 1.96 4.54 -12.14
CA PRO A 650 2.99 5.58 -12.09
C PRO A 650 2.94 6.45 -10.84
N ASN A 651 1.83 6.43 -10.10
CA ASN A 651 1.66 7.23 -8.88
C ASN A 651 2.09 6.48 -7.61
N THR A 652 1.91 5.16 -7.59
CA THR A 652 2.05 4.33 -6.37
C THR A 652 3.08 3.22 -6.50
N MET A 653 3.62 2.99 -7.69
CA MET A 653 4.54 1.89 -8.00
C MET A 653 3.97 0.49 -7.67
N ILE A 654 2.64 0.37 -7.60
CA ILE A 654 1.97 -0.92 -7.41
C ILE A 654 1.91 -1.68 -8.73
N GLN A 655 2.25 -2.96 -8.68
CA GLN A 655 2.28 -3.85 -9.85
C GLN A 655 0.89 -4.15 -10.42
N GLU A 656 0.82 -4.29 -11.75
CA GLU A 656 -0.35 -4.83 -12.44
C GLU A 656 -0.36 -6.36 -12.32
N SER A 657 -1.24 -6.89 -11.48
CA SER A 657 -1.35 -8.34 -11.24
C SER A 657 -2.72 -8.91 -11.59
N LYS A 658 -3.64 -8.04 -12.04
CA LYS A 658 -5.02 -8.46 -12.31
C LYS A 658 -5.33 -8.64 -13.78
N VAL A 659 -4.43 -8.22 -14.65
CA VAL A 659 -4.55 -8.41 -16.10
C VAL A 659 -3.19 -8.71 -16.70
N ALA A 660 -3.10 -9.81 -17.40
CA ALA A 660 -2.06 -10.14 -18.39
C ALA A 660 -2.72 -10.93 -19.52
N THR A 661 -2.01 -11.20 -20.58
CA THR A 661 -2.48 -12.11 -21.61
C THR A 661 -1.80 -13.47 -21.51
N CYS A 662 -2.46 -14.55 -21.91
CA CYS A 662 -1.93 -15.90 -21.86
C CYS A 662 -2.47 -16.80 -22.96
N ASP A 663 -1.83 -17.97 -23.14
CA ASP A 663 -2.41 -19.16 -23.75
C ASP A 663 -2.58 -20.25 -22.68
N ILE A 664 -3.46 -21.23 -22.92
CA ILE A 664 -3.65 -22.41 -22.07
C ILE A 664 -3.65 -23.66 -22.94
N ARG A 665 -2.95 -24.71 -22.48
CA ARG A 665 -2.80 -25.97 -23.19
C ARG A 665 -3.08 -27.16 -22.27
N PRO A 666 -3.68 -28.27 -22.80
CA PRO A 666 -3.82 -29.49 -22.06
C PRO A 666 -2.46 -30.12 -21.74
N GLY A 667 -2.39 -30.84 -20.63
CA GLY A 667 -1.19 -31.52 -20.17
C GLY A 667 -0.22 -30.62 -19.40
N ARG A 668 0.84 -31.23 -18.86
CA ARG A 668 1.84 -30.54 -18.11
C ARG A 668 2.86 -29.82 -19.02
N ARG A 669 3.43 -28.73 -18.52
CA ARG A 669 4.53 -28.02 -19.15
C ARG A 669 5.80 -28.88 -19.25
N PRO A 670 6.70 -28.62 -20.19
CA PRO A 670 8.05 -29.18 -20.17
C PRO A 670 8.80 -28.84 -18.88
N ARG A 671 9.80 -29.65 -18.54
CA ARG A 671 10.62 -29.50 -17.33
C ARG A 671 12.09 -29.18 -17.68
N GLY A 672 12.81 -28.63 -16.69
CA GLY A 672 14.21 -28.32 -16.84
C GLY A 672 14.50 -27.37 -18.00
N ARG A 673 15.60 -27.60 -18.70
CA ARG A 673 16.02 -26.77 -19.84
C ARG A 673 15.06 -26.80 -21.04
N GLU A 674 14.23 -27.83 -21.16
CA GLU A 674 13.22 -27.92 -22.20
C GLU A 674 12.14 -26.84 -22.02
N LEU A 675 11.86 -26.43 -20.77
CA LEU A 675 10.97 -25.30 -20.48
C LEU A 675 11.48 -23.99 -21.12
N LEU A 676 12.77 -23.71 -20.98
CA LEU A 676 13.35 -22.49 -21.57
C LEU A 676 13.23 -22.49 -23.11
N ALA A 677 13.47 -23.64 -23.75
CA ALA A 677 13.31 -23.79 -25.19
C ALA A 677 11.84 -23.64 -25.63
N TYR A 678 10.90 -24.14 -24.81
CA TYR A 678 9.46 -24.00 -25.03
C TYR A 678 9.01 -22.55 -24.98
N LEU A 679 9.41 -21.82 -23.95
CA LEU A 679 9.11 -20.38 -23.80
C LEU A 679 9.71 -19.58 -24.92
N GLU A 680 10.94 -19.88 -25.33
CA GLU A 680 11.59 -19.21 -26.45
C GLU A 680 10.86 -19.46 -27.79
N ALA A 681 10.28 -20.64 -27.98
CA ALA A 681 9.44 -20.93 -29.14
C ALA A 681 8.16 -20.06 -29.15
N TYR A 682 7.53 -19.85 -27.98
CA TYR A 682 6.40 -18.94 -27.83
C TYR A 682 6.78 -17.48 -28.14
N ARG A 683 7.89 -17.01 -27.57
CA ARG A 683 8.41 -15.65 -27.80
C ARG A 683 8.66 -15.40 -29.29
N ARG A 684 9.32 -16.31 -29.96
CA ARG A 684 9.57 -16.20 -31.43
C ARG A 684 8.29 -16.15 -32.24
N ARG A 685 7.28 -17.01 -31.92
CA ARG A 685 5.98 -16.98 -32.57
C ARG A 685 5.26 -15.65 -32.37
N ALA A 686 5.38 -15.07 -31.17
CA ALA A 686 4.77 -13.80 -30.81
C ALA A 686 5.57 -12.57 -31.29
N GLY A 687 6.75 -12.78 -31.88
CA GLY A 687 7.64 -11.68 -32.27
C GLY A 687 8.23 -10.92 -31.07
N VAL A 688 8.22 -11.53 -29.89
CA VAL A 688 8.87 -10.97 -28.69
C VAL A 688 10.37 -11.20 -28.81
N THR A 689 11.13 -10.14 -29.05
CA THR A 689 12.58 -10.18 -29.04
C THR A 689 13.06 -10.01 -27.60
N VAL A 690 13.72 -11.01 -27.04
CA VAL A 690 14.50 -10.86 -25.82
C VAL A 690 15.85 -10.31 -26.27
N ASP A 691 16.08 -9.02 -26.08
CA ASP A 691 17.39 -8.44 -26.30
C ASP A 691 18.34 -8.92 -25.19
N THR A 692 19.29 -9.77 -25.56
CA THR A 692 20.33 -10.25 -24.65
C THR A 692 21.52 -9.29 -24.60
N GLY A 693 21.42 -8.14 -25.24
CA GLY A 693 22.40 -7.08 -25.25
C GLY A 693 22.21 -6.13 -24.08
N THR A 694 23.31 -5.73 -23.49
CA THR A 694 23.49 -4.76 -22.44
C THR A 694 22.89 -3.38 -22.77
N ASP A 695 21.59 -3.24 -22.79
CA ASP A 695 20.96 -1.93 -22.85
C ASP A 695 20.73 -1.42 -21.43
N ARG A 696 21.62 -0.51 -21.04
CA ARG A 696 21.44 0.38 -19.90
C ARG A 696 20.11 1.09 -20.04
N MET A 697 19.35 1.13 -18.95
CA MET A 697 18.12 1.89 -18.82
C MET A 697 18.26 3.27 -19.48
N THR A 698 17.54 3.49 -20.58
CA THR A 698 17.10 4.85 -20.90
C THR A 698 15.98 5.16 -19.94
N ALA A 699 16.34 5.72 -18.80
CA ALA A 699 15.43 6.48 -17.97
C ALA A 699 14.86 7.57 -18.88
N GLY A 700 13.60 7.44 -19.25
CA GLY A 700 12.85 8.56 -19.79
C GLY A 700 12.66 9.59 -18.69
N THR A 701 13.71 10.30 -18.34
CA THR A 701 13.63 11.62 -17.75
C THR A 701 13.17 12.54 -18.85
N THR A 702 11.86 12.62 -19.03
CA THR A 702 11.30 13.81 -19.63
C THR A 702 11.47 14.90 -18.56
N GLU A 703 12.57 15.64 -18.64
CA GLU A 703 12.66 16.96 -18.06
C GLU A 703 11.52 17.77 -18.68
N MET A 704 10.44 17.93 -17.93
CA MET A 704 9.48 18.97 -18.20
C MET A 704 10.15 20.29 -17.84
N THR A 705 10.83 20.91 -18.81
CA THR A 705 11.12 22.33 -18.79
C THR A 705 9.78 23.06 -18.73
N VAL A 706 9.40 23.49 -17.54
CA VAL A 706 8.38 24.52 -17.37
C VAL A 706 8.95 25.79 -17.99
N ARG A 707 8.50 26.14 -19.16
CA ARG A 707 8.66 27.51 -19.65
C ARG A 707 7.74 28.37 -18.81
N GLU A 708 8.36 29.21 -17.99
CA GLU A 708 7.71 30.40 -17.46
C GLU A 708 7.31 31.26 -18.66
N GLU A 709 6.05 31.29 -19.01
CA GLU A 709 5.49 32.39 -19.79
C GLU A 709 5.00 33.44 -18.80
N GLU A 710 5.75 34.53 -18.76
CA GLU A 710 5.31 35.83 -18.24
C GLU A 710 4.06 36.29 -19.00
N SER A 711 2.92 36.42 -18.34
CA SER A 711 1.97 37.53 -18.41
C SER A 711 0.73 37.26 -17.57
#